data_ecd9b96b2b6a343df8430fdb6be8c9c4
#
_entry.id   ecd9b96b2b6a343df8430fdb6be8c9c4
#
_cell.length_a   1.000
_cell.length_b   1.000
_cell.length_c   1.000
_cell.angle_alpha   90.00
_cell.angle_beta   90.00
_cell.angle_gamma   90.00
#
_symmetry.space_group_name_H-M   'P 1'
#
loop_
_entity.id
_entity.type
_entity.pdbx_description
1 polymer ?
#
loop_
_entity_poly.entity_id
_entity_poly.type
_entity_poly.pdbx_seq_one_letter_code
_entity_poly.pdbx_strand_id
1 'polypeptide(L)'
;MNENNQKSSRSVRFRRFTNCPYAVFRSLKNQVNIGVLTIPMLAVANLNVASAQTDNQAKEKMYEMEEVEVTGSRAPLTVSQAARLVTVLDREAIANAPAQSVNDLLKYAIGVDVRQRGNLGAQTDISIRGGSFDQITILLNGINICDPQTGHNAAEFPVDITEIERIEILEGPAGRVYGTSSLMGAINIVTRIDKQSGAAVHAEGGSYGYFNGGGHASVVNGRFSNQVSGSYTRSDGFSRNKAGGLNADFKQSKGFYQGNYRGDQVDVKWYAGISNKDFGSNTFYGVSSDDQFEHTRKFYTAVQAETKGQNYHFKPSVYWNRGEDRFEYFRGKGENTYNYGRTDVLGLNLNNYVETVLGKTAFGAEFRNEGIISTKLGEPLDNPTKIHGVDRDYDKGLNRTNMSFHLEHTVILPRFTLSAGVIATKNTWDGEGFKFYPGVDVSYQLARDWKIYASYNTSLRLPSFTELYYTMQGYKADKHLKAEKMQAFEGGIKYLTPGVKATVSVYRNHGTNMIDWIRDTSKGEDEPWQSVNHTKLNTTGVEASVLFDFRHFVGQSAFVKDFNVSYSYIDKDKESEPNIVSQYALEYLKHKVVAQTNLRLYSKLNLNVSYRWQDRIGNYTTDGKTMSYKPYTLLDARLSWDAKQYRLFAEANNILNKTYYDHGNVPQPGIWVRAGATYRFNF
;
A
#
# COMPACT_ATOMS: atom_id res chain seq x y z
N MET A 1 -64.52 41.72 -2.34
CA MET A 1 -65.48 40.96 -3.18
C MET A 1 -64.84 39.56 -3.34
N ASN A 2 -65.51 38.69 -2.62
CA ASN A 2 -65.68 37.24 -2.85
C ASN A 2 -64.43 36.40 -3.04
N GLU A 3 -64.09 35.62 -2.00
CA GLU A 3 -64.60 34.26 -1.63
C GLU A 3 -64.13 33.20 -2.58
N ASN A 4 -63.35 32.17 -2.14
CA ASN A 4 -63.93 31.04 -1.47
C ASN A 4 -62.86 30.12 -0.86
N ASN A 5 -63.12 29.67 0.35
CA ASN A 5 -62.52 28.58 1.10
C ASN A 5 -62.70 27.25 0.39
N GLN A 6 -61.65 26.41 0.40
CA GLN A 6 -61.90 24.99 0.60
C GLN A 6 -60.72 24.33 1.37
N LYS A 7 -61.05 23.88 2.57
CA LYS A 7 -60.25 22.93 3.38
C LYS A 7 -60.22 21.58 2.69
N SER A 8 -59.03 20.98 2.56
CA SER A 8 -58.95 19.54 2.37
C SER A 8 -57.88 18.96 3.33
N SER A 9 -58.33 18.07 4.15
CA SER A 9 -57.65 17.29 5.14
C SER A 9 -56.54 16.44 4.52
N ARG A 10 -55.31 16.60 4.97
CA ARG A 10 -54.21 15.67 4.66
C ARG A 10 -54.19 14.55 5.69
N SER A 11 -54.63 13.38 5.28
CA SER A 11 -54.38 12.11 5.96
C SER A 11 -52.90 11.75 5.89
N VAL A 12 -52.27 11.60 7.04
CA VAL A 12 -50.92 11.08 7.17
C VAL A 12 -50.95 9.57 6.87
N ARG A 13 -50.43 9.16 5.72
CA ARG A 13 -50.16 7.76 5.42
C ARG A 13 -48.75 7.42 5.89
N PHE A 14 -48.64 6.62 6.95
CA PHE A 14 -47.45 5.88 7.30
C PHE A 14 -47.07 4.94 6.13
N ARG A 15 -45.94 5.23 5.48
CA ARG A 15 -45.31 4.25 4.58
C ARG A 15 -44.44 3.34 5.45
N ARG A 16 -44.81 2.05 5.48
CA ARG A 16 -44.02 0.97 6.05
C ARG A 16 -42.71 0.86 5.29
N PHE A 17 -41.60 0.94 6.01
CA PHE A 17 -40.28 0.51 5.53
C PHE A 17 -40.28 -1.02 5.43
N THR A 18 -40.31 -1.54 4.25
CA THR A 18 -39.91 -2.92 3.92
C THR A 18 -38.91 -2.84 2.79
N ASN A 19 -37.65 -2.62 3.10
CA ASN A 19 -36.56 -2.88 2.17
C ASN A 19 -35.79 -4.10 2.71
N CYS A 20 -36.10 -5.21 2.10
CA CYS A 20 -35.46 -6.50 2.29
C CYS A 20 -34.14 -6.56 1.51
N PRO A 21 -33.08 -7.22 2.01
CA PRO A 21 -31.75 -7.30 1.37
C PRO A 21 -31.69 -8.12 0.07
N TYR A 22 -32.82 -8.55 -0.47
CA TYR A 22 -32.91 -9.34 -1.71
C TYR A 22 -32.61 -8.57 -3.02
N ALA A 23 -32.60 -7.23 -2.98
CA ALA A 23 -32.36 -6.42 -4.19
C ALA A 23 -30.91 -6.46 -4.68
N VAL A 24 -29.94 -6.73 -3.80
CA VAL A 24 -28.51 -6.78 -4.15
C VAL A 24 -28.18 -8.02 -5.01
N PHE A 25 -28.87 -9.14 -4.77
CA PHE A 25 -28.66 -10.37 -5.55
C PHE A 25 -29.30 -10.37 -6.95
N ARG A 26 -30.30 -9.52 -7.18
CA ARG A 26 -30.99 -9.47 -8.49
C ARG A 26 -30.25 -8.62 -9.54
N SER A 27 -29.45 -7.65 -9.13
CA SER A 27 -28.63 -6.83 -10.04
C SER A 27 -27.44 -7.59 -10.61
N LEU A 28 -26.94 -8.62 -9.91
CA LEU A 28 -25.82 -9.45 -10.37
C LEU A 28 -26.19 -10.42 -11.50
N LYS A 29 -27.49 -10.66 -11.76
CA LYS A 29 -27.93 -11.64 -12.78
C LYS A 29 -27.97 -11.11 -14.20
N ASN A 30 -27.95 -9.80 -14.41
CA ASN A 30 -28.26 -9.23 -15.74
C ASN A 30 -27.08 -8.58 -16.47
N GLN A 31 -25.85 -8.65 -16.01
CA GLN A 31 -24.70 -8.01 -16.69
C GLN A 31 -23.42 -8.83 -16.80
N VAL A 32 -23.45 -10.12 -16.54
CA VAL A 32 -22.23 -10.93 -16.67
C VAL A 32 -22.52 -12.12 -17.59
N ASN A 33 -22.27 -11.94 -18.89
CA ASN A 33 -22.00 -13.06 -19.80
C ASN A 33 -20.60 -13.58 -19.47
N ILE A 34 -20.46 -14.30 -18.35
CA ILE A 34 -19.27 -15.07 -18.03
C ILE A 34 -19.43 -16.41 -18.72
N GLY A 35 -18.65 -16.63 -19.76
CA GLY A 35 -18.42 -17.96 -20.31
C GLY A 35 -18.01 -18.88 -19.14
N VAL A 36 -18.82 -19.89 -18.95
CA VAL A 36 -18.86 -20.83 -17.85
C VAL A 36 -17.48 -21.44 -17.61
N LEU A 37 -16.83 -21.05 -16.53
CA LEU A 37 -15.91 -21.90 -15.76
C LEU A 37 -16.69 -22.41 -14.54
N THR A 38 -17.57 -23.37 -14.77
CA THR A 38 -18.12 -24.18 -13.69
C THR A 38 -17.03 -25.08 -13.18
N ILE A 39 -16.33 -24.61 -12.15
CA ILE A 39 -15.53 -25.48 -11.27
C ILE A 39 -16.53 -26.25 -10.41
N PRO A 40 -16.55 -27.59 -10.44
CA PRO A 40 -17.47 -28.36 -9.63
C PRO A 40 -17.09 -28.22 -8.15
N MET A 41 -17.86 -27.44 -7.42
CA MET A 41 -17.76 -27.24 -5.97
C MET A 41 -18.38 -28.44 -5.18
N LEU A 42 -18.57 -29.58 -5.82
CA LEU A 42 -19.34 -30.73 -5.26
C LEU A 42 -18.54 -32.04 -5.19
N ALA A 43 -17.21 -32.01 -5.05
CA ALA A 43 -16.43 -33.26 -4.94
C ALA A 43 -15.54 -33.37 -3.68
N VAL A 44 -15.80 -32.59 -2.62
CA VAL A 44 -14.99 -32.68 -1.37
C VAL A 44 -15.70 -33.42 -0.24
N ALA A 45 -16.88 -33.98 -0.48
CA ALA A 45 -17.68 -34.57 0.61
C ALA A 45 -17.34 -36.03 0.99
N ASN A 46 -16.47 -36.74 0.26
CA ASN A 46 -16.13 -38.13 0.62
C ASN A 46 -14.67 -38.48 0.27
N LEU A 47 -13.71 -37.86 0.92
CA LEU A 47 -12.37 -38.43 1.04
C LEU A 47 -12.24 -39.03 2.46
N ASN A 48 -12.44 -40.33 2.56
CA ASN A 48 -12.02 -41.12 3.71
C ASN A 48 -10.49 -40.96 3.83
N VAL A 49 -10.07 -40.15 4.78
CA VAL A 49 -8.65 -39.95 5.13
C VAL A 49 -8.17 -41.24 5.79
N ALA A 50 -7.42 -42.04 5.04
CA ALA A 50 -6.54 -43.00 5.66
C ALA A 50 -5.56 -42.23 6.56
N SER A 51 -5.54 -42.52 7.86
CA SER A 51 -4.65 -41.89 8.83
C SER A 51 -3.20 -42.28 8.51
N ALA A 52 -2.51 -41.46 7.74
CA ALA A 52 -1.07 -41.46 7.64
C ALA A 52 -0.50 -40.71 8.86
N GLN A 53 0.48 -41.30 9.52
CA GLN A 53 1.21 -40.68 10.62
C GLN A 53 1.74 -39.32 10.16
N THR A 54 1.19 -38.27 10.74
CA THR A 54 1.47 -36.88 10.41
C THR A 54 2.85 -36.51 10.88
N ASP A 55 3.68 -36.09 9.96
CA ASP A 55 4.97 -35.48 10.19
C ASP A 55 4.78 -34.19 11.02
N ASN A 56 5.30 -34.16 12.23
CA ASN A 56 5.18 -33.05 13.16
C ASN A 56 5.78 -31.74 12.63
N GLN A 57 6.74 -31.83 11.70
CA GLN A 57 7.40 -30.64 11.12
C GLN A 57 6.48 -29.78 10.25
N ALA A 58 5.49 -30.35 9.58
CA ALA A 58 4.53 -29.59 8.78
C ALA A 58 3.49 -28.85 9.67
N LYS A 59 3.19 -29.41 10.83
CA LYS A 59 2.35 -28.76 11.84
C LYS A 59 3.07 -27.59 12.50
N GLU A 60 4.35 -27.73 12.85
CA GLU A 60 5.15 -26.66 13.45
C GLU A 60 5.25 -25.41 12.54
N LYS A 61 5.52 -25.60 11.25
CA LYS A 61 5.72 -24.47 10.32
C LYS A 61 4.47 -23.64 10.06
N MET A 62 3.28 -24.18 10.27
CA MET A 62 2.02 -23.47 10.09
C MET A 62 1.54 -22.79 11.36
N TYR A 63 1.80 -23.38 12.51
CA TYR A 63 1.69 -22.67 13.78
C TYR A 63 2.65 -21.48 13.82
N GLU A 64 3.87 -21.59 13.25
CA GLU A 64 4.82 -20.47 13.11
C GLU A 64 4.27 -19.31 12.26
N MET A 65 3.51 -19.54 11.18
CA MET A 65 2.91 -18.45 10.39
C MET A 65 1.69 -17.82 11.08
N GLU A 66 0.95 -18.55 11.89
CA GLU A 66 -0.13 -18.00 12.71
C GLU A 66 0.39 -17.26 13.94
N GLU A 67 1.63 -17.55 14.37
CA GLU A 67 2.36 -16.87 15.45
C GLU A 67 3.13 -15.63 14.99
N VAL A 68 3.15 -15.30 13.69
CA VAL A 68 3.76 -14.06 13.22
C VAL A 68 3.01 -12.90 13.83
N GLU A 69 3.71 -12.12 14.65
CA GLU A 69 3.22 -10.86 15.17
C GLU A 69 3.05 -9.87 14.03
N VAL A 70 1.87 -9.32 13.90
CA VAL A 70 1.55 -8.30 12.92
C VAL A 70 1.22 -6.98 13.59
N THR A 71 1.51 -5.90 12.88
CA THR A 71 1.27 -4.54 13.35
C THR A 71 -0.18 -4.08 13.15
N GLY A 72 -1.13 -5.00 13.26
CA GLY A 72 -2.58 -4.71 13.14
C GLY A 72 -3.22 -4.07 14.38
N SER A 73 -2.45 -3.91 15.47
CA SER A 73 -2.84 -3.22 16.70
C SER A 73 -1.63 -2.56 17.36
N ARG A 74 -1.85 -1.69 18.35
CA ARG A 74 -0.78 -1.01 19.09
C ARG A 74 0.05 -1.96 19.96
N ALA A 75 -0.59 -2.93 20.61
CA ALA A 75 0.10 -4.05 21.23
C ALA A 75 0.31 -5.18 20.20
N PRO A 76 1.43 -5.91 20.24
CA PRO A 76 1.66 -7.02 19.32
C PRO A 76 0.55 -8.08 19.43
N LEU A 77 -0.02 -8.45 18.29
CA LEU A 77 -0.97 -9.55 18.15
C LEU A 77 -0.49 -10.47 17.04
N THR A 78 -0.75 -11.76 17.18
CA THR A 78 -0.54 -12.70 16.07
C THR A 78 -1.65 -12.55 15.02
N VAL A 79 -1.42 -13.05 13.80
CA VAL A 79 -2.46 -13.05 12.75
C VAL A 79 -3.74 -13.74 13.22
N SER A 80 -3.59 -14.82 14.01
CA SER A 80 -4.73 -15.56 14.57
C SER A 80 -5.48 -14.77 15.66
N GLN A 81 -4.79 -13.97 16.46
CA GLN A 81 -5.38 -13.11 17.50
C GLN A 81 -6.03 -11.85 16.92
N ALA A 82 -5.52 -11.34 15.79
CA ALA A 82 -6.07 -10.13 15.19
C ALA A 82 -7.53 -10.31 14.81
N ALA A 83 -8.39 -9.43 15.31
CA ALA A 83 -9.81 -9.45 14.97
C ALA A 83 -10.02 -9.08 13.51
N ARG A 84 -9.31 -8.07 13.00
CA ARG A 84 -9.35 -7.63 11.60
C ARG A 84 -8.51 -8.51 10.68
N LEU A 85 -8.74 -8.37 9.37
CA LEU A 85 -7.90 -9.00 8.36
C LEU A 85 -6.60 -8.20 8.20
N VAL A 86 -5.47 -8.91 8.28
CA VAL A 86 -4.15 -8.40 7.89
C VAL A 86 -3.61 -9.34 6.82
N THR A 87 -3.41 -8.82 5.63
CA THR A 87 -2.80 -9.58 4.53
C THR A 87 -1.29 -9.56 4.68
N VAL A 88 -0.65 -10.73 4.66
CA VAL A 88 0.81 -10.86 4.79
C VAL A 88 1.37 -11.52 3.54
N LEU A 89 2.27 -10.82 2.85
CA LEU A 89 3.13 -11.40 1.81
C LEU A 89 4.43 -11.80 2.48
N ASP A 90 4.63 -13.10 2.66
CA ASP A 90 5.79 -13.64 3.35
C ASP A 90 7.02 -13.78 2.44
N ARG A 91 8.13 -14.18 3.01
CA ARG A 91 9.40 -14.35 2.30
C ARG A 91 9.33 -15.34 1.13
N GLU A 92 8.55 -16.43 1.24
CA GLU A 92 8.41 -17.41 0.17
C GLU A 92 7.61 -16.81 -0.99
N ALA A 93 6.50 -16.14 -0.71
CA ALA A 93 5.70 -15.43 -1.70
C ALA A 93 6.51 -14.35 -2.42
N ILE A 94 7.27 -13.52 -1.67
CA ILE A 94 8.15 -12.49 -2.23
C ILE A 94 9.21 -13.10 -3.15
N ALA A 95 9.87 -14.16 -2.73
CA ALA A 95 10.94 -14.78 -3.49
C ALA A 95 10.47 -15.46 -4.77
N ASN A 96 9.23 -15.95 -4.81
CA ASN A 96 8.67 -16.66 -5.96
C ASN A 96 7.90 -15.76 -6.92
N ALA A 97 7.45 -14.59 -6.46
CA ALA A 97 6.68 -13.66 -7.30
C ALA A 97 7.51 -13.16 -8.51
N PRO A 98 6.87 -13.03 -9.69
CA PRO A 98 7.48 -12.39 -10.85
C PRO A 98 7.46 -10.86 -10.69
N ALA A 99 8.25 -10.35 -9.75
CA ALA A 99 8.29 -8.97 -9.31
C ALA A 99 9.72 -8.43 -9.29
N GLN A 100 9.91 -7.16 -9.66
CA GLN A 100 11.20 -6.48 -9.75
C GLN A 100 11.40 -5.50 -8.60
N SER A 101 10.31 -5.07 -7.97
CA SER A 101 10.30 -4.07 -6.91
C SER A 101 9.22 -4.39 -5.88
N VAL A 102 9.27 -3.68 -4.75
CA VAL A 102 8.19 -3.70 -3.75
C VAL A 102 6.84 -3.33 -4.37
N ASN A 103 6.85 -2.34 -5.25
CA ASN A 103 5.63 -1.87 -5.93
C ASN A 103 5.01 -2.98 -6.79
N ASP A 104 5.83 -3.80 -7.45
CA ASP A 104 5.34 -4.92 -8.25
C ASP A 104 4.76 -6.03 -7.39
N LEU A 105 5.34 -6.31 -6.21
CA LEU A 105 4.77 -7.25 -5.25
C LEU A 105 3.35 -6.84 -4.82
N LEU A 106 3.15 -5.56 -4.57
CA LEU A 106 1.86 -5.02 -4.15
C LEU A 106 0.77 -5.15 -5.22
N LYS A 107 1.14 -5.29 -6.50
CA LYS A 107 0.18 -5.57 -7.59
C LYS A 107 -0.58 -6.89 -7.39
N TYR A 108 0.01 -7.83 -6.66
CA TYR A 108 -0.60 -9.14 -6.37
C TYR A 108 -1.46 -9.15 -5.10
N ALA A 109 -1.43 -8.10 -4.27
CA ALA A 109 -2.33 -7.93 -3.14
C ALA A 109 -3.70 -7.44 -3.62
N ILE A 110 -4.79 -8.08 -3.15
CA ILE A 110 -6.12 -7.90 -3.75
C ILE A 110 -6.72 -6.52 -3.51
N GLY A 111 -6.67 -6.01 -2.29
CA GLY A 111 -7.21 -4.70 -1.93
C GLY A 111 -6.38 -3.51 -2.39
N VAL A 112 -5.20 -3.76 -3.01
CA VAL A 112 -4.23 -2.73 -3.38
C VAL A 112 -4.30 -2.45 -4.89
N ASP A 113 -4.36 -1.18 -5.25
CA ASP A 113 -4.19 -0.67 -6.61
C ASP A 113 -2.83 0.01 -6.72
N VAL A 114 -2.01 -0.44 -7.66
CA VAL A 114 -0.67 0.11 -7.94
C VAL A 114 -0.65 0.64 -9.35
N ARG A 115 -0.57 1.95 -9.49
CA ARG A 115 -0.56 2.66 -10.77
C ARG A 115 0.82 3.25 -11.04
N GLN A 116 1.44 2.87 -12.13
CA GLN A 116 2.70 3.45 -12.56
C GLN A 116 2.46 4.57 -13.57
N ARG A 117 3.02 5.74 -13.28
CA ARG A 117 2.97 6.91 -14.16
C ARG A 117 4.10 6.89 -15.18
N GLY A 118 4.18 5.84 -15.97
CA GLY A 118 5.23 5.65 -16.97
C GLY A 118 5.90 4.29 -16.83
N ASN A 119 7.20 4.26 -17.07
CA ASN A 119 7.96 3.02 -17.10
C ASN A 119 8.16 2.41 -15.72
N LEU A 120 8.63 1.18 -15.75
CA LEU A 120 9.26 0.54 -14.60
C LEU A 120 10.30 1.51 -13.99
N GLY A 121 10.22 1.76 -12.70
CA GLY A 121 11.08 2.73 -12.02
C GLY A 121 10.60 4.17 -12.02
N ALA A 122 9.59 4.54 -12.82
CA ALA A 122 8.94 5.84 -12.73
C ALA A 122 8.12 6.00 -11.42
N GLN A 123 7.46 7.14 -11.27
CA GLN A 123 6.59 7.39 -10.14
C GLN A 123 5.47 6.35 -10.05
N THR A 124 5.19 5.89 -8.84
CA THR A 124 4.18 4.87 -8.56
C THR A 124 3.20 5.37 -7.52
N ASP A 125 1.91 5.31 -7.83
CA ASP A 125 0.82 5.60 -6.92
C ASP A 125 0.28 4.30 -6.34
N ILE A 126 0.24 4.19 -5.03
CA ILE A 126 -0.31 3.04 -4.31
C ILE A 126 -1.56 3.49 -3.58
N SER A 127 -2.66 2.77 -3.76
CA SER A 127 -3.90 3.02 -3.03
C SER A 127 -4.54 1.73 -2.55
N ILE A 128 -5.41 1.84 -1.54
CA ILE A 128 -6.13 0.71 -0.96
C ILE A 128 -7.62 0.99 -1.09
N ARG A 129 -8.42 -0.02 -1.48
CA ARG A 129 -9.89 -0.01 -1.53
C ARG A 129 -10.47 1.21 -2.25
N GLY A 130 -9.82 1.61 -3.33
CA GLY A 130 -10.26 2.75 -4.16
C GLY A 130 -9.96 4.12 -3.58
N GLY A 131 -9.17 4.25 -2.53
CA GLY A 131 -8.65 5.53 -2.06
C GLY A 131 -7.64 6.16 -3.01
N SER A 132 -7.06 7.29 -2.61
CA SER A 132 -5.92 7.92 -3.27
C SER A 132 -4.61 7.50 -2.61
N PHE A 133 -3.49 7.81 -3.28
CA PHE A 133 -2.13 7.54 -2.78
C PHE A 133 -1.78 8.36 -1.52
N ASP A 134 -2.45 9.48 -1.27
CA ASP A 134 -2.27 10.29 -0.05
C ASP A 134 -3.05 9.73 1.17
N GLN A 135 -3.96 8.76 0.95
CA GLN A 135 -4.89 8.24 1.96
C GLN A 135 -4.44 6.94 2.62
N ILE A 136 -3.21 6.53 2.38
CA ILE A 136 -2.60 5.35 2.98
C ILE A 136 -1.34 5.72 3.76
N THR A 137 -1.03 4.94 4.79
CA THR A 137 0.24 5.05 5.49
C THR A 137 1.19 3.96 5.02
N ILE A 138 2.40 4.34 4.64
CA ILE A 138 3.47 3.42 4.31
C ILE A 138 4.50 3.45 5.43
N LEU A 139 4.88 2.26 5.91
CA LEU A 139 5.80 2.09 7.01
C LEU A 139 7.00 1.23 6.58
N LEU A 140 8.15 1.53 7.16
CA LEU A 140 9.34 0.69 7.13
C LEU A 140 9.66 0.26 8.56
N ASN A 141 9.56 -1.04 8.84
CA ASN A 141 9.74 -1.59 10.19
C ASN A 141 8.86 -0.91 11.26
N GLY A 142 7.61 -0.57 10.88
CA GLY A 142 6.67 0.11 11.77
C GLY A 142 6.83 1.63 11.88
N ILE A 143 7.84 2.23 11.24
CA ILE A 143 8.06 3.68 11.20
C ILE A 143 7.40 4.28 9.96
N ASN A 144 6.59 5.30 10.15
CA ASN A 144 5.91 6.03 9.08
C ASN A 144 6.92 6.78 8.20
N ILE A 145 6.99 6.41 6.91
CA ILE A 145 7.88 7.01 5.90
C ILE A 145 7.12 7.87 4.86
N CYS A 146 5.85 8.17 5.10
CA CYS A 146 5.07 9.03 4.21
C CYS A 146 5.67 10.44 4.13
N ASP A 147 5.72 10.97 2.91
CA ASP A 147 6.19 12.30 2.61
C ASP A 147 5.04 13.31 2.73
N PRO A 148 5.17 14.39 3.53
CA PRO A 148 4.11 15.38 3.69
C PRO A 148 3.91 16.28 2.47
N GLN A 149 4.85 16.29 1.53
CA GLN A 149 4.72 17.03 0.28
C GLN A 149 3.63 16.43 -0.60
N THR A 150 3.72 15.12 -0.83
CA THR A 150 2.78 14.34 -1.64
C THR A 150 2.97 12.85 -1.41
N GLY A 151 1.88 12.08 -1.42
CA GLY A 151 1.94 10.61 -1.30
C GLY A 151 2.61 9.91 -2.47
N HIS A 152 2.76 10.56 -3.62
CA HIS A 152 3.53 10.03 -4.76
C HIS A 152 4.94 9.60 -4.37
N ASN A 153 5.57 10.32 -3.45
CA ASN A 153 6.94 10.08 -3.01
C ASN A 153 7.06 8.96 -1.98
N ALA A 154 5.96 8.46 -1.44
CA ALA A 154 5.95 7.43 -0.41
C ALA A 154 6.31 6.02 -0.91
N ALA A 155 6.20 5.78 -2.23
CA ALA A 155 6.50 4.49 -2.86
C ALA A 155 8.00 4.28 -3.19
N GLU A 156 8.88 5.10 -2.65
CA GLU A 156 10.34 4.99 -2.83
C GLU A 156 11.00 4.41 -1.60
N PHE A 157 11.29 3.11 -1.66
CA PHE A 157 11.88 2.37 -0.55
C PHE A 157 13.41 2.35 -0.65
N PRO A 158 14.16 2.57 0.46
CA PRO A 158 15.62 2.53 0.48
C PRO A 158 16.18 1.10 0.48
N VAL A 159 15.32 0.12 0.42
CA VAL A 159 15.66 -1.31 0.48
C VAL A 159 15.40 -2.01 -0.84
N ASP A 160 16.23 -2.99 -1.15
CA ASP A 160 15.99 -3.92 -2.24
C ASP A 160 14.95 -4.97 -1.83
N ILE A 161 14.25 -5.54 -2.81
CA ILE A 161 13.26 -6.62 -2.60
C ILE A 161 13.86 -7.83 -1.87
N THR A 162 15.15 -8.07 -2.05
CA THR A 162 15.90 -9.17 -1.41
C THR A 162 16.06 -9.00 0.10
N GLU A 163 15.93 -7.77 0.60
CA GLU A 163 16.07 -7.44 2.02
C GLU A 163 14.76 -7.53 2.81
N ILE A 164 13.63 -7.81 2.15
CA ILE A 164 12.32 -7.83 2.78
C ILE A 164 12.03 -9.21 3.35
N GLU A 165 11.60 -9.24 4.61
CA GLU A 165 11.12 -10.44 5.29
C GLU A 165 9.64 -10.68 4.96
N ARG A 166 8.82 -9.63 5.06
CA ARG A 166 7.40 -9.67 4.75
C ARG A 166 6.84 -8.28 4.48
N ILE A 167 5.69 -8.25 3.84
CA ILE A 167 4.88 -7.04 3.68
C ILE A 167 3.53 -7.30 4.36
N GLU A 168 3.16 -6.43 5.27
CA GLU A 168 1.89 -6.48 6.00
C GLU A 168 0.97 -5.39 5.44
N ILE A 169 -0.26 -5.75 5.09
CA ILE A 169 -1.26 -4.83 4.56
C ILE A 169 -2.47 -4.87 5.48
N LEU A 170 -2.73 -3.75 6.13
CA LEU A 170 -3.93 -3.53 6.94
C LEU A 170 -4.90 -2.68 6.12
N GLU A 171 -6.01 -3.27 5.73
CA GLU A 171 -7.02 -2.64 4.89
C GLU A 171 -8.10 -1.94 5.73
N GLY A 172 -8.64 -0.83 5.21
CA GLY A 172 -9.60 0.03 5.91
C GLY A 172 -8.95 0.96 6.95
N PRO A 173 -9.72 1.89 7.55
CA PRO A 173 -9.20 2.92 8.44
C PRO A 173 -8.33 2.35 9.57
N ALA A 174 -7.11 2.86 9.67
CA ALA A 174 -6.11 2.37 10.60
C ALA A 174 -5.55 3.50 11.50
N GLY A 175 -6.25 4.62 11.62
CA GLY A 175 -5.81 5.78 12.41
C GLY A 175 -5.53 5.45 13.86
N ARG A 176 -6.33 4.56 14.48
CA ARG A 176 -6.13 4.08 15.85
C ARG A 176 -4.75 3.39 16.03
N VAL A 177 -4.27 2.69 15.01
CA VAL A 177 -3.00 1.96 15.05
C VAL A 177 -1.83 2.80 14.57
N TYR A 178 -1.99 3.52 13.46
CA TYR A 178 -0.88 4.20 12.78
C TYR A 178 -0.97 5.73 12.78
N GLY A 179 -1.95 6.30 13.49
CA GLY A 179 -2.12 7.75 13.56
C GLY A 179 -2.75 8.37 12.33
N THR A 180 -2.40 9.63 12.08
CA THR A 180 -2.90 10.39 10.92
C THR A 180 -2.38 9.80 9.60
N SER A 181 -3.13 10.02 8.51
CA SER A 181 -2.85 9.55 7.14
C SER A 181 -3.24 8.09 6.82
N SER A 182 -3.66 7.29 7.82
CA SER A 182 -4.13 5.92 7.60
C SER A 182 -5.63 5.88 7.32
N LEU A 183 -6.09 6.65 6.34
CA LEU A 183 -7.52 6.82 6.05
C LEU A 183 -8.14 5.55 5.46
N MET A 184 -7.44 4.94 4.50
CA MET A 184 -7.89 3.75 3.76
C MET A 184 -7.11 2.49 4.12
N GLY A 185 -6.03 2.61 4.89
CA GLY A 185 -5.20 1.50 5.31
C GLY A 185 -3.74 1.83 5.50
N ALA A 186 -2.95 0.79 5.73
CA ALA A 186 -1.51 0.91 5.89
C ALA A 186 -0.76 -0.28 5.29
N ILE A 187 0.45 -0.03 4.81
CA ILE A 187 1.38 -1.03 4.28
C ILE A 187 2.67 -0.94 5.09
N ASN A 188 3.06 -2.04 5.76
CA ASN A 188 4.29 -2.11 6.53
C ASN A 188 5.29 -3.04 5.84
N ILE A 189 6.43 -2.48 5.44
CA ILE A 189 7.56 -3.23 4.88
C ILE A 189 8.46 -3.63 6.04
N VAL A 190 8.58 -4.92 6.29
CA VAL A 190 9.43 -5.46 7.35
C VAL A 190 10.69 -6.06 6.74
N THR A 191 11.84 -5.54 7.14
CA THR A 191 13.14 -6.02 6.67
C THR A 191 13.59 -7.26 7.45
N ARG A 192 14.32 -8.15 6.77
CA ARG A 192 14.88 -9.33 7.42
C ARG A 192 16.02 -8.96 8.36
N ILE A 193 16.19 -9.75 9.40
CA ILE A 193 17.35 -9.69 10.30
C ILE A 193 18.03 -11.04 10.26
N ASP A 194 19.26 -11.07 9.76
CA ASP A 194 20.03 -12.31 9.65
C ASP A 194 20.42 -12.84 11.04
N LYS A 195 20.32 -14.15 11.18
CA LYS A 195 20.68 -14.88 12.41
C LYS A 195 22.11 -15.44 12.37
N GLN A 196 22.77 -15.39 11.22
CA GLN A 196 24.11 -15.88 10.99
C GLN A 196 24.89 -14.90 10.12
N SER A 197 26.21 -14.86 10.29
CA SER A 197 27.10 -14.09 9.43
C SER A 197 27.11 -14.68 8.02
N GLY A 198 27.14 -13.81 7.02
CA GLY A 198 27.12 -14.23 5.63
C GLY A 198 27.13 -13.05 4.67
N ALA A 199 27.20 -13.35 3.38
CA ALA A 199 27.04 -12.37 2.33
C ALA A 199 26.25 -12.94 1.16
N ALA A 200 25.69 -12.08 0.34
CA ALA A 200 25.05 -12.46 -0.92
C ALA A 200 25.29 -11.37 -1.96
N VAL A 201 25.43 -11.79 -3.21
CA VAL A 201 25.48 -10.89 -4.36
C VAL A 201 24.45 -11.35 -5.37
N HIS A 202 23.85 -10.39 -6.07
CA HIS A 202 22.92 -10.69 -7.15
C HIS A 202 23.18 -9.78 -8.36
N ALA A 203 22.86 -10.32 -9.52
CA ALA A 203 22.85 -9.56 -10.77
C ALA A 203 21.76 -10.10 -11.68
N GLU A 204 21.08 -9.21 -12.36
CA GLU A 204 20.03 -9.52 -13.33
C GLU A 204 20.02 -8.53 -14.48
N GLY A 205 19.62 -9.00 -15.66
CA GLY A 205 19.48 -8.20 -16.85
C GLY A 205 18.22 -8.58 -17.62
N GLY A 206 17.75 -7.70 -18.49
CA GLY A 206 16.53 -7.95 -19.21
C GLY A 206 16.23 -6.97 -20.33
N SER A 207 14.97 -6.98 -20.76
CA SER A 207 14.45 -6.13 -21.82
C SER A 207 14.70 -4.64 -21.56
N TYR A 208 14.84 -3.85 -22.61
CA TYR A 208 14.98 -2.39 -22.55
C TYR A 208 16.20 -1.90 -21.77
N GLY A 209 17.34 -2.58 -21.91
CA GLY A 209 18.56 -2.22 -21.20
C GLY A 209 18.47 -2.34 -19.67
N TYR A 210 17.49 -3.12 -19.18
CA TYR A 210 17.32 -3.33 -17.75
C TYR A 210 18.54 -4.05 -17.17
N PHE A 211 19.04 -3.51 -16.08
CA PHE A 211 20.07 -4.11 -15.25
C PHE A 211 19.79 -3.81 -13.79
N ASN A 212 19.89 -4.79 -12.93
CA ASN A 212 19.94 -4.61 -11.48
C ASN A 212 21.07 -5.47 -10.92
N GLY A 213 21.88 -4.88 -10.07
CA GLY A 213 22.93 -5.59 -9.35
C GLY A 213 23.09 -5.07 -7.96
N GLY A 214 23.36 -5.95 -7.02
CA GLY A 214 23.49 -5.57 -5.62
C GLY A 214 24.18 -6.62 -4.77
N GLY A 215 24.38 -6.24 -3.53
CA GLY A 215 25.01 -7.10 -2.53
C GLY A 215 24.48 -6.83 -1.14
N HIS A 216 24.63 -7.84 -0.30
CA HIS A 216 24.25 -7.85 1.10
C HIS A 216 25.38 -8.53 1.90
N ALA A 217 25.65 -8.01 3.08
CA ALA A 217 26.55 -8.64 4.04
C ALA A 217 26.02 -8.49 5.46
N SER A 218 26.16 -9.53 6.26
CA SER A 218 25.77 -9.55 7.66
C SER A 218 26.87 -10.08 8.56
N VAL A 219 27.00 -9.50 9.75
CA VAL A 219 27.88 -9.97 10.81
C VAL A 219 27.05 -10.14 12.07
N VAL A 220 27.03 -11.35 12.58
CA VAL A 220 26.34 -11.72 13.82
C VAL A 220 27.37 -12.11 14.85
N ASN A 221 27.43 -11.38 15.96
CA ASN A 221 28.35 -11.66 17.05
C ASN A 221 27.61 -11.53 18.40
N GLY A 222 27.36 -12.67 19.04
CA GLY A 222 26.63 -12.74 20.29
C GLY A 222 25.25 -12.07 20.20
N ARG A 223 25.07 -10.98 20.92
CA ARG A 223 23.82 -10.23 21.00
C ARG A 223 23.62 -9.21 19.87
N PHE A 224 24.64 -8.98 19.05
CA PHE A 224 24.62 -8.02 17.96
C PHE A 224 24.46 -8.69 16.59
N SER A 225 23.58 -8.15 15.78
CA SER A 225 23.49 -8.44 14.35
C SER A 225 23.56 -7.12 13.60
N ASN A 226 24.49 -7.00 12.67
CA ASN A 226 24.64 -5.83 11.81
C ASN A 226 24.62 -6.29 10.35
N GLN A 227 23.93 -5.59 9.49
CA GLN A 227 23.86 -5.90 8.08
C GLN A 227 23.82 -4.65 7.22
N VAL A 228 24.43 -4.76 6.06
CA VAL A 228 24.48 -3.69 5.05
C VAL A 228 24.09 -4.29 3.70
N SER A 229 23.32 -3.55 2.95
CA SER A 229 23.01 -3.88 1.56
C SER A 229 23.07 -2.64 0.67
N GLY A 230 23.31 -2.89 -0.62
CA GLY A 230 23.29 -1.86 -1.64
C GLY A 230 22.92 -2.44 -2.99
N SER A 231 22.21 -1.67 -3.79
CA SER A 231 21.84 -2.05 -5.15
C SER A 231 21.85 -0.87 -6.11
N TYR A 232 22.05 -1.18 -7.37
CA TYR A 232 21.93 -0.24 -8.49
C TYR A 232 21.04 -0.86 -9.57
N THR A 233 20.05 -0.08 -10.01
CA THR A 233 19.11 -0.49 -11.05
C THR A 233 19.06 0.57 -12.15
N ARG A 234 18.99 0.16 -13.41
CA ARG A 234 18.77 1.03 -14.55
C ARG A 234 17.90 0.39 -15.62
N SER A 235 17.31 1.21 -16.47
CA SER A 235 16.68 0.80 -17.73
C SER A 235 16.62 1.99 -18.70
N ASP A 236 16.67 1.72 -19.99
CA ASP A 236 16.48 2.73 -21.04
C ASP A 236 14.98 3.03 -21.26
N GLY A 237 14.08 2.21 -20.67
CA GLY A 237 12.65 2.31 -20.85
C GLY A 237 12.16 1.80 -22.20
N PHE A 238 10.84 1.76 -22.37
CA PHE A 238 10.21 1.17 -23.57
C PHE A 238 9.47 2.19 -24.43
N SER A 239 9.27 3.42 -23.98
CA SER A 239 8.53 4.44 -24.71
C SER A 239 9.44 5.59 -25.17
N ARG A 240 9.01 6.26 -26.25
CA ARG A 240 9.69 7.41 -26.82
C ARG A 240 8.77 8.62 -26.78
N ASN A 241 9.36 9.80 -26.67
CA ASN A 241 8.64 11.05 -26.83
C ASN A 241 8.30 11.31 -28.32
N LYS A 242 7.50 12.33 -28.60
CA LYS A 242 7.09 12.70 -29.97
C LYS A 242 8.25 13.04 -30.88
N ALA A 243 9.37 13.51 -30.33
CA ALA A 243 10.61 13.78 -31.07
C ALA A 243 11.44 12.51 -31.33
N GLY A 244 11.00 11.33 -30.89
CA GLY A 244 11.68 10.05 -31.08
C GLY A 244 12.77 9.76 -30.05
N GLY A 245 13.06 10.66 -29.12
CA GLY A 245 14.02 10.48 -28.04
C GLY A 245 13.48 9.55 -26.94
N LEU A 246 14.39 8.82 -26.27
CA LEU A 246 14.04 8.09 -25.04
C LEU A 246 13.91 9.10 -23.90
N ASN A 247 12.73 9.20 -23.31
CA ASN A 247 12.48 9.91 -22.06
C ASN A 247 11.68 9.04 -21.10
N ALA A 248 12.11 7.79 -21.00
CA ALA A 248 11.48 6.75 -20.24
C ALA A 248 12.54 5.94 -19.48
N ASP A 249 13.75 6.45 -19.50
CA ASP A 249 14.91 5.90 -18.81
C ASP A 249 14.80 6.14 -17.31
N PHE A 250 15.38 5.24 -16.55
CA PHE A 250 15.59 5.45 -15.13
C PHE A 250 16.90 4.84 -14.64
N LYS A 251 17.40 5.39 -13.55
CA LYS A 251 18.48 4.81 -12.74
C LYS A 251 18.20 5.07 -11.28
N GLN A 252 18.47 4.08 -10.46
CA GLN A 252 18.26 4.14 -9.02
C GLN A 252 19.42 3.48 -8.28
N SER A 253 19.91 4.13 -7.23
CA SER A 253 20.86 3.57 -6.28
C SER A 253 20.24 3.51 -4.91
N LYS A 254 20.41 2.42 -4.19
CA LYS A 254 19.94 2.22 -2.83
C LYS A 254 21.07 1.76 -1.94
N GLY A 255 21.06 2.21 -0.69
CA GLY A 255 21.93 1.72 0.36
C GLY A 255 21.13 1.60 1.65
N PHE A 256 21.30 0.50 2.36
CA PHE A 256 20.60 0.26 3.60
C PHE A 256 21.52 -0.42 4.61
N TYR A 257 21.58 0.16 5.81
CA TYR A 257 22.26 -0.42 6.96
C TYR A 257 21.24 -0.61 8.07
N GLN A 258 21.25 -1.74 8.72
CA GLN A 258 20.49 -1.97 9.94
C GLN A 258 21.28 -2.78 10.96
N GLY A 259 21.01 -2.51 12.22
CA GLY A 259 21.56 -3.25 13.33
C GLY A 259 20.50 -3.63 14.35
N ASN A 260 20.79 -4.65 15.11
CA ASN A 260 19.93 -5.15 16.17
C ASN A 260 20.79 -5.62 17.34
N TYR A 261 20.45 -5.16 18.53
CA TYR A 261 20.99 -5.63 19.80
C TYR A 261 19.90 -6.39 20.56
N ARG A 262 20.16 -7.64 20.92
CA ARG A 262 19.27 -8.51 21.70
C ARG A 262 19.82 -8.64 23.12
N GLY A 263 19.36 -7.76 24.02
CA GLY A 263 19.69 -7.80 25.44
C GLY A 263 18.75 -8.69 26.25
N ASP A 264 19.08 -8.91 27.51
CA ASP A 264 18.22 -9.67 28.43
C ASP A 264 16.99 -8.84 28.85
N GLN A 265 17.15 -7.54 28.98
CA GLN A 265 16.11 -6.60 29.45
C GLN A 265 15.55 -5.70 28.36
N VAL A 266 16.28 -5.50 27.25
CA VAL A 266 15.92 -4.60 26.17
C VAL A 266 16.45 -5.10 24.84
N ASP A 267 15.61 -5.04 23.81
CA ASP A 267 16.02 -5.14 22.41
C ASP A 267 16.11 -3.74 21.82
N VAL A 268 17.14 -3.47 21.02
CA VAL A 268 17.32 -2.20 20.31
C VAL A 268 17.53 -2.50 18.84
N LYS A 269 16.81 -1.80 17.97
CA LYS A 269 16.93 -1.89 16.52
C LYS A 269 17.20 -0.48 15.97
N TRP A 270 18.07 -0.39 14.98
CA TRP A 270 18.33 0.86 14.27
C TRP A 270 18.53 0.62 12.80
N TYR A 271 18.26 1.62 11.99
CA TYR A 271 18.56 1.58 10.57
C TYR A 271 18.85 2.97 9.99
N ALA A 272 19.60 2.98 8.89
CA ALA A 272 19.78 4.12 8.02
C ALA A 272 19.68 3.65 6.56
N GLY A 273 18.89 4.34 5.77
CA GLY A 273 18.66 4.01 4.37
C GLY A 273 18.71 5.23 3.47
N ILE A 274 19.25 5.07 2.28
CA ILE A 274 19.29 6.09 1.24
C ILE A 274 18.81 5.53 -0.08
N SER A 275 18.06 6.34 -0.83
CA SER A 275 17.68 6.07 -2.22
C SER A 275 17.90 7.31 -3.05
N ASN A 276 18.61 7.19 -4.17
CA ASN A 276 18.68 8.21 -5.21
C ASN A 276 18.07 7.65 -6.48
N LYS A 277 17.20 8.42 -7.13
CA LYS A 277 16.51 7.97 -8.34
C LYS A 277 16.38 9.13 -9.32
N ASP A 278 16.72 8.84 -10.57
CA ASP A 278 16.50 9.69 -11.72
C ASP A 278 15.57 8.98 -12.69
N PHE A 279 14.57 9.66 -13.22
CA PHE A 279 13.70 9.06 -14.23
C PHE A 279 13.07 10.07 -15.17
N GLY A 280 12.98 9.71 -16.45
CA GLY A 280 12.21 10.41 -17.46
C GLY A 280 10.77 9.91 -17.53
N SER A 281 9.85 10.77 -17.88
CA SER A 281 8.46 10.40 -18.11
C SER A 281 7.90 11.13 -19.33
N ASN A 282 7.43 10.35 -20.27
CA ASN A 282 6.88 10.89 -21.51
C ASN A 282 5.53 11.58 -21.34
N THR A 283 4.84 11.44 -20.23
CA THR A 283 3.51 12.04 -20.01
C THR A 283 3.15 12.02 -18.55
N PHE A 284 4.01 12.59 -17.70
CA PHE A 284 3.92 12.49 -16.25
C PHE A 284 2.61 13.05 -15.67
N TYR A 285 2.25 14.29 -16.07
CA TYR A 285 1.06 15.00 -15.60
C TYR A 285 0.13 15.46 -16.70
N GLY A 286 0.41 15.13 -17.96
CA GLY A 286 -0.45 15.50 -19.08
C GLY A 286 0.17 15.22 -20.45
N VAL A 287 -0.69 15.02 -21.45
CA VAL A 287 -0.34 14.66 -22.83
C VAL A 287 0.38 15.76 -23.59
N SER A 288 0.36 17.00 -23.11
CA SER A 288 0.98 18.14 -23.79
C SER A 288 2.51 18.20 -23.62
N SER A 289 3.06 17.55 -22.59
CA SER A 289 4.48 17.54 -22.30
C SER A 289 4.99 16.10 -22.14
N ASP A 290 5.82 15.68 -23.06
CA ASP A 290 6.43 14.36 -23.14
C ASP A 290 7.94 14.37 -22.88
N ASP A 291 8.44 15.43 -22.24
CA ASP A 291 9.86 15.67 -21.96
C ASP A 291 10.12 15.95 -20.47
N GLN A 292 9.27 15.40 -19.59
CA GLN A 292 9.37 15.60 -18.15
C GLN A 292 10.44 14.68 -17.54
N PHE A 293 11.10 15.17 -16.51
CA PHE A 293 12.13 14.42 -15.78
C PHE A 293 12.06 14.75 -14.30
N GLU A 294 12.39 13.77 -13.46
CA GLU A 294 12.46 13.97 -12.02
C GLU A 294 13.69 13.29 -11.41
N HIS A 295 14.27 13.99 -10.46
CA HIS A 295 15.31 13.46 -9.58
C HIS A 295 14.77 13.45 -8.14
N THR A 296 14.86 12.32 -7.47
CA THR A 296 14.47 12.18 -6.06
C THR A 296 15.64 11.62 -5.25
N ARG A 297 15.79 12.14 -4.02
CA ARG A 297 16.68 11.57 -3.01
C ARG A 297 15.92 11.41 -1.71
N LYS A 298 15.98 10.21 -1.13
CA LYS A 298 15.34 9.90 0.16
C LYS A 298 16.38 9.41 1.14
N PHE A 299 16.25 9.87 2.36
CA PHE A 299 17.05 9.41 3.49
C PHE A 299 16.12 9.08 4.66
N TYR A 300 16.29 7.90 5.23
CA TYR A 300 15.50 7.39 6.34
C TYR A 300 16.40 6.88 7.44
N THR A 301 16.11 7.25 8.69
CA THR A 301 16.80 6.70 9.85
C THR A 301 15.87 6.56 11.03
N ALA A 302 16.06 5.51 11.81
CA ALA A 302 15.32 5.30 13.04
C ALA A 302 16.11 4.48 14.05
N VAL A 303 15.77 4.73 15.32
CA VAL A 303 16.15 3.89 16.44
C VAL A 303 14.88 3.52 17.20
N GLN A 304 14.72 2.23 17.50
CA GLN A 304 13.59 1.66 18.21
C GLN A 304 14.13 0.78 19.34
N ALA A 305 13.50 0.84 20.50
CA ALA A 305 13.79 -0.06 21.60
C ALA A 305 12.51 -0.74 22.09
N GLU A 306 12.66 -1.89 22.73
CA GLU A 306 11.56 -2.60 23.39
C GLU A 306 12.08 -3.24 24.67
N THR A 307 11.48 -2.92 25.80
CA THR A 307 11.81 -3.55 27.10
C THR A 307 11.17 -4.94 27.19
N LYS A 308 11.87 -5.88 27.84
CA LYS A 308 11.46 -7.27 28.04
C LYS A 308 10.93 -7.49 29.46
N GLY A 309 9.97 -6.67 29.88
CA GLY A 309 9.25 -6.90 31.14
C GLY A 309 8.31 -8.09 31.03
N GLN A 310 7.96 -8.70 32.17
CA GLN A 310 6.98 -9.80 32.18
C GLN A 310 5.58 -9.34 31.69
N ASN A 311 5.13 -8.17 32.17
CA ASN A 311 3.80 -7.66 31.88
C ASN A 311 3.80 -6.27 31.29
N TYR A 312 4.88 -5.48 31.45
CA TYR A 312 4.97 -4.11 30.98
C TYR A 312 6.09 -3.99 29.95
N HIS A 313 5.74 -3.40 28.82
CA HIS A 313 6.65 -3.18 27.70
C HIS A 313 6.62 -1.70 27.27
N PHE A 314 7.79 -1.10 27.25
CA PHE A 314 7.98 0.25 26.71
C PHE A 314 8.67 0.15 25.35
N LYS A 315 8.05 0.74 24.32
CA LYS A 315 8.50 0.69 22.92
C LYS A 315 8.74 2.11 22.39
N PRO A 316 9.78 2.83 22.82
CA PRO A 316 10.11 4.12 22.26
C PRO A 316 10.72 3.99 20.87
N SER A 317 10.46 4.97 20.01
CA SER A 317 11.21 5.14 18.77
C SER A 317 11.40 6.61 18.43
N VAL A 318 12.55 6.90 17.83
CA VAL A 318 12.87 8.20 17.24
C VAL A 318 13.28 7.97 15.79
N TYR A 319 12.84 8.85 14.89
CA TYR A 319 13.16 8.76 13.49
C TYR A 319 13.29 10.13 12.83
N TRP A 320 14.09 10.17 11.77
CA TRP A 320 14.22 11.31 10.89
C TRP A 320 14.23 10.84 9.45
N ASN A 321 13.35 11.43 8.65
CA ASN A 321 13.24 11.17 7.23
C ASN A 321 13.45 12.48 6.48
N ARG A 322 14.24 12.47 5.41
CA ARG A 322 14.42 13.58 4.47
C ARG A 322 14.07 13.14 3.07
N GLY A 323 13.29 13.95 2.38
CA GLY A 323 13.02 13.85 0.96
C GLY A 323 13.55 15.09 0.24
N GLU A 324 14.20 14.89 -0.90
CA GLU A 324 14.56 15.96 -1.83
C GLU A 324 14.05 15.57 -3.20
N ASP A 325 13.43 16.52 -3.91
CA ASP A 325 13.00 16.35 -5.29
C ASP A 325 13.39 17.54 -6.16
N ARG A 326 13.67 17.23 -7.41
CA ARG A 326 13.81 18.19 -8.49
C ARG A 326 12.96 17.75 -9.66
N PHE A 327 11.89 18.46 -9.91
CA PHE A 327 11.01 18.23 -11.05
C PHE A 327 11.33 19.20 -12.18
N GLU A 328 11.55 18.66 -13.39
CA GLU A 328 11.84 19.37 -14.63
C GLU A 328 10.64 19.20 -15.57
N TYR A 329 9.92 20.27 -15.84
CA TYR A 329 8.82 20.24 -16.79
C TYR A 329 9.33 20.02 -18.23
N PHE A 330 10.53 20.51 -18.53
CA PHE A 330 11.30 20.22 -19.72
C PHE A 330 12.69 19.77 -19.30
N ARG A 331 13.05 18.55 -19.63
CA ARG A 331 14.32 17.93 -19.25
C ARG A 331 15.51 18.72 -19.78
N GLY A 332 16.41 19.16 -18.89
CA GLY A 332 17.65 19.83 -19.24
C GLY A 332 17.54 21.26 -19.81
N LYS A 333 16.34 21.89 -19.74
CA LYS A 333 16.11 23.20 -20.36
C LYS A 333 16.28 24.43 -19.46
N GLY A 334 16.91 24.27 -18.32
CA GLY A 334 17.32 25.40 -17.49
C GLY A 334 16.85 25.27 -16.03
N GLU A 335 17.82 25.31 -15.14
CA GLU A 335 17.63 25.13 -13.69
C GLU A 335 16.65 26.14 -13.09
N ASN A 336 16.50 27.33 -13.70
CA ASN A 336 15.58 28.38 -13.27
C ASN A 336 14.09 28.01 -13.42
N THR A 337 13.77 27.03 -14.29
CA THR A 337 12.40 26.55 -14.51
C THR A 337 12.03 25.35 -13.67
N TYR A 338 13.02 24.73 -13.00
CA TYR A 338 12.79 23.51 -12.22
C TYR A 338 12.12 23.82 -10.90
N ASN A 339 11.33 22.86 -10.41
CA ASN A 339 10.81 22.90 -9.05
C ASN A 339 11.74 22.10 -8.15
N TYR A 340 12.11 22.69 -7.02
CA TYR A 340 12.91 22.03 -6.01
C TYR A 340 12.11 21.98 -4.71
N GLY A 341 12.13 20.83 -4.05
CA GLY A 341 11.53 20.60 -2.76
C GLY A 341 12.48 19.84 -1.83
N ARG A 342 12.43 20.15 -0.53
CA ARG A 342 13.07 19.36 0.52
C ARG A 342 12.14 19.25 1.70
N THR A 343 11.78 18.03 2.04
CA THR A 343 11.01 17.71 3.25
C THR A 343 11.91 17.16 4.34
N ASP A 344 11.65 17.53 5.58
CA ASP A 344 12.22 16.96 6.77
C ASP A 344 11.09 16.54 7.71
N VAL A 345 11.10 15.29 8.14
CA VAL A 345 10.13 14.73 9.09
C VAL A 345 10.87 14.16 10.27
N LEU A 346 10.64 14.73 11.45
CA LEU A 346 11.15 14.23 12.71
C LEU A 346 10.01 13.64 13.54
N GLY A 347 10.17 12.43 14.05
CA GLY A 347 9.16 11.78 14.87
C GLY A 347 9.71 11.15 16.14
N LEU A 348 8.87 11.17 17.17
CA LEU A 348 9.08 10.53 18.48
C LEU A 348 7.81 9.76 18.84
N ASN A 349 7.92 8.45 19.06
CA ASN A 349 6.83 7.63 19.54
C ASN A 349 7.20 7.06 20.91
N LEU A 350 6.28 7.18 21.85
CA LEU A 350 6.40 6.69 23.22
C LEU A 350 5.27 5.69 23.47
N ASN A 351 5.38 4.52 22.84
CA ASN A 351 4.37 3.47 22.94
C ASN A 351 4.64 2.57 24.13
N ASN A 352 3.58 2.15 24.81
CA ASN A 352 3.63 1.24 25.93
C ASN A 352 2.52 0.20 25.78
N TYR A 353 2.74 -1.00 26.29
CA TYR A 353 1.64 -1.92 26.52
C TYR A 353 1.84 -2.73 27.80
N VAL A 354 0.71 -3.12 28.38
CA VAL A 354 0.63 -3.95 29.57
C VAL A 354 -0.15 -5.20 29.24
N GLU A 355 0.39 -6.36 29.61
CA GLU A 355 -0.29 -7.64 29.50
C GLU A 355 -0.92 -8.02 30.84
N THR A 356 -2.19 -8.40 30.81
CA THR A 356 -2.96 -8.80 31.97
C THR A 356 -3.76 -10.05 31.66
N VAL A 357 -4.39 -10.65 32.68
CA VAL A 357 -5.30 -11.79 32.51
C VAL A 357 -6.51 -11.46 31.62
N LEU A 358 -6.86 -10.19 31.46
CA LEU A 358 -7.96 -9.72 30.60
C LEU A 358 -7.51 -9.39 29.18
N GLY A 359 -6.20 -9.47 28.89
CA GLY A 359 -5.64 -9.14 27.58
C GLY A 359 -4.56 -8.06 27.64
N LYS A 360 -4.45 -7.27 26.55
CA LYS A 360 -3.37 -6.28 26.39
C LYS A 360 -3.94 -4.86 26.34
N THR A 361 -3.36 -3.95 27.12
CA THR A 361 -3.67 -2.51 27.09
C THR A 361 -2.48 -1.74 26.52
N ALA A 362 -2.64 -1.08 25.39
CA ALA A 362 -1.65 -0.21 24.80
C ALA A 362 -2.00 1.26 25.01
N PHE A 363 -1.03 2.09 25.31
CA PHE A 363 -1.17 3.54 25.46
C PHE A 363 0.13 4.26 25.14
N GLY A 364 0.03 5.51 24.73
CA GLY A 364 1.22 6.26 24.42
C GLY A 364 0.96 7.61 23.77
N ALA A 365 2.06 8.24 23.36
CA ALA A 365 2.08 9.53 22.71
C ALA A 365 2.98 9.48 21.47
N GLU A 366 2.60 10.22 20.44
CA GLU A 366 3.34 10.38 19.20
C GLU A 366 3.47 11.86 18.86
N PHE A 367 4.68 12.28 18.51
CA PHE A 367 5.00 13.61 18.01
C PHE A 367 5.61 13.44 16.63
N ARG A 368 5.06 14.15 15.63
CA ARG A 368 5.57 14.15 14.26
C ARG A 368 5.60 15.59 13.76
N ASN A 369 6.80 16.13 13.62
CA ASN A 369 7.04 17.41 12.99
C ASN A 369 7.32 17.21 11.50
N GLU A 370 6.63 17.93 10.64
CA GLU A 370 6.71 17.89 9.20
C GLU A 370 7.07 19.27 8.67
N GLY A 371 8.23 19.38 8.04
CA GLY A 371 8.70 20.61 7.41
C GLY A 371 8.91 20.45 5.93
N ILE A 372 8.69 21.51 5.16
CA ILE A 372 9.10 21.64 3.77
C ILE A 372 9.76 22.99 3.56
N ILE A 373 10.82 23.01 2.76
CA ILE A 373 11.32 24.19 2.07
C ILE A 373 11.32 23.91 0.58
N SER A 374 10.92 24.90 -0.23
CA SER A 374 10.65 24.69 -1.64
C SER A 374 10.78 25.99 -2.44
N THR A 375 10.89 25.85 -3.75
CA THR A 375 10.77 26.97 -4.71
C THR A 375 9.31 27.24 -5.11
N LYS A 376 8.34 26.40 -4.69
CA LYS A 376 6.94 26.51 -5.12
C LYS A 376 5.92 26.35 -4.02
N LEU A 377 6.21 25.52 -3.00
CA LEU A 377 5.25 25.14 -1.97
C LEU A 377 5.54 25.83 -0.65
N GLY A 378 4.51 26.35 -0.01
CA GLY A 378 4.60 27.04 1.27
C GLY A 378 4.46 28.55 1.19
N GLU A 379 4.60 29.20 2.33
CA GLU A 379 4.64 30.65 2.49
C GLU A 379 6.08 31.18 2.29
N PRO A 380 6.28 32.47 1.92
CA PRO A 380 7.60 33.07 1.79
C PRO A 380 8.43 32.92 3.08
N LEU A 381 9.71 32.58 2.93
CA LEU A 381 10.66 32.49 4.04
C LEU A 381 11.38 33.82 4.26
N ASP A 382 11.47 34.26 5.51
CA ASP A 382 12.27 35.46 5.87
C ASP A 382 13.77 35.27 5.55
N ASN A 383 14.25 34.05 5.65
CA ASN A 383 15.64 33.68 5.37
C ASN A 383 15.67 32.50 4.38
N PRO A 384 15.72 32.77 3.07
CA PRO A 384 15.86 31.74 2.05
C PRO A 384 17.11 30.88 2.24
N THR A 385 17.02 29.61 1.89
CA THR A 385 18.12 28.63 2.05
C THR A 385 18.68 28.23 0.69
N LYS A 386 20.00 28.35 0.50
CA LYS A 386 20.68 27.94 -0.74
C LYS A 386 20.39 26.48 -1.11
N ILE A 387 20.07 26.25 -2.37
CA ILE A 387 19.99 24.91 -2.95
C ILE A 387 21.40 24.45 -3.28
N HIS A 388 21.81 23.31 -2.76
CA HIS A 388 23.17 22.80 -2.98
C HIS A 388 23.44 22.53 -4.46
N GLY A 389 24.50 23.12 -4.99
CA GLY A 389 24.94 22.94 -6.39
C GLY A 389 24.14 23.70 -7.44
N VAL A 390 23.24 24.61 -7.03
CA VAL A 390 22.39 25.40 -7.91
C VAL A 390 22.42 26.86 -7.45
N ASP A 391 22.43 27.83 -8.41
CA ASP A 391 22.37 29.26 -8.06
C ASP A 391 20.91 29.72 -7.82
N ARG A 392 20.22 29.02 -6.92
CA ARG A 392 18.86 29.35 -6.47
C ARG A 392 18.70 29.05 -4.99
N ASP A 393 17.63 29.60 -4.41
CA ASP A 393 17.25 29.40 -3.03
C ASP A 393 15.89 28.70 -2.92
N TYR A 394 15.72 27.92 -1.84
CA TYR A 394 14.39 27.62 -1.32
C TYR A 394 13.87 28.90 -0.67
N ASP A 395 12.90 29.56 -1.27
CA ASP A 395 12.34 30.83 -0.83
C ASP A 395 10.97 30.69 -0.16
N LYS A 396 10.43 29.49 -0.11
CA LYS A 396 9.15 29.16 0.54
C LYS A 396 9.28 28.00 1.50
N GLY A 397 8.39 27.95 2.48
CA GLY A 397 8.37 26.83 3.41
C GLY A 397 7.08 26.74 4.22
N LEU A 398 6.91 25.61 4.87
CA LEU A 398 5.85 25.34 5.83
C LEU A 398 6.34 24.35 6.86
N ASN A 399 5.85 24.49 8.09
CA ASN A 399 6.08 23.54 9.15
C ASN A 399 4.78 23.27 9.92
N ARG A 400 4.53 22.01 10.25
CA ARG A 400 3.42 21.61 11.10
C ARG A 400 3.81 20.47 12.04
N THR A 401 3.18 20.42 13.19
CA THR A 401 3.40 19.35 14.18
C THR A 401 2.09 18.62 14.45
N ASN A 402 2.14 17.32 14.32
CA ASN A 402 1.10 16.40 14.76
C ASN A 402 1.44 15.89 16.15
N MET A 403 0.50 15.98 17.07
CA MET A 403 0.57 15.43 18.42
C MET A 403 -0.60 14.48 18.61
N SER A 404 -0.34 13.24 18.98
CA SER A 404 -1.35 12.22 19.17
C SER A 404 -1.15 11.48 20.49
N PHE A 405 -2.27 11.13 21.14
CA PHE A 405 -2.32 10.25 22.29
C PHE A 405 -3.24 9.09 21.96
N HIS A 406 -2.86 7.88 22.29
CA HIS A 406 -3.68 6.71 22.03
C HIS A 406 -3.88 5.86 23.29
N LEU A 407 -5.04 5.23 23.34
CA LEU A 407 -5.39 4.19 24.30
C LEU A 407 -6.16 3.10 23.56
N GLU A 408 -5.72 1.86 23.75
CA GLU A 408 -6.36 0.68 23.16
C GLU A 408 -6.34 -0.47 24.18
N HIS A 409 -7.45 -1.17 24.32
CA HIS A 409 -7.51 -2.40 25.08
C HIS A 409 -7.99 -3.54 24.21
N THR A 410 -7.27 -4.67 24.24
CA THR A 410 -7.61 -5.88 23.51
C THR A 410 -7.84 -7.02 24.49
N VAL A 411 -9.09 -7.44 24.62
CA VAL A 411 -9.50 -8.65 25.36
C VAL A 411 -9.24 -9.86 24.47
N ILE A 412 -8.50 -10.83 24.98
CA ILE A 412 -8.16 -12.06 24.26
C ILE A 412 -8.66 -13.25 25.07
N LEU A 413 -9.74 -13.89 24.59
CA LEU A 413 -10.30 -15.11 25.15
C LEU A 413 -10.19 -16.25 24.13
N PRO A 414 -10.32 -17.53 24.54
CA PRO A 414 -10.10 -18.66 23.62
C PRO A 414 -10.93 -18.65 22.34
N ARG A 415 -12.13 -18.07 22.38
CA ARG A 415 -13.02 -17.98 21.20
C ARG A 415 -13.40 -16.55 20.82
N PHE A 416 -12.95 -15.55 21.55
CA PHE A 416 -13.43 -14.19 21.40
C PHE A 416 -12.26 -13.21 21.52
N THR A 417 -12.14 -12.30 20.57
CA THR A 417 -11.21 -11.17 20.65
C THR A 417 -12.00 -9.89 20.46
N LEU A 418 -11.80 -8.93 21.36
CA LEU A 418 -12.36 -7.58 21.26
C LEU A 418 -11.22 -6.57 21.42
N SER A 419 -10.98 -5.74 20.43
CA SER A 419 -10.05 -4.62 20.52
C SER A 419 -10.82 -3.32 20.40
N ALA A 420 -10.74 -2.46 21.39
CA ALA A 420 -11.38 -1.16 21.39
C ALA A 420 -10.38 -0.08 21.82
N GLY A 421 -10.44 1.06 21.15
CA GLY A 421 -9.50 2.15 21.47
C GLY A 421 -9.87 3.45 20.81
N VAL A 422 -9.10 4.47 21.13
CA VAL A 422 -9.24 5.83 20.62
C VAL A 422 -7.87 6.47 20.42
N ILE A 423 -7.74 7.27 19.37
CA ILE A 423 -6.64 8.21 19.24
C ILE A 423 -7.21 9.64 19.36
N ALA A 424 -6.56 10.46 20.19
CA ALA A 424 -6.77 11.90 20.27
C ALA A 424 -5.62 12.59 19.54
N THR A 425 -5.91 13.38 18.53
CA THR A 425 -4.86 14.05 17.73
C THR A 425 -5.13 15.54 17.59
N LYS A 426 -4.06 16.33 17.57
CA LYS A 426 -4.06 17.77 17.32
C LYS A 426 -2.94 18.08 16.34
N ASN A 427 -3.21 18.98 15.40
CA ASN A 427 -2.24 19.53 14.46
C ASN A 427 -2.10 21.04 14.65
N THR A 428 -0.88 21.57 14.51
CA THR A 428 -0.65 23.01 14.63
C THR A 428 -1.10 23.81 13.42
N TRP A 429 -1.30 23.14 12.27
CA TRP A 429 -1.71 23.78 11.02
C TRP A 429 -3.16 24.23 11.03
N ASP A 430 -4.09 23.41 11.57
CA ASP A 430 -5.52 23.71 11.53
C ASP A 430 -6.01 24.60 12.66
N GLY A 431 -5.16 24.88 13.67
CA GLY A 431 -5.49 25.72 14.81
C GLY A 431 -6.58 25.17 15.73
N GLU A 432 -7.13 23.97 15.42
CA GLU A 432 -8.21 23.36 16.20
C GLU A 432 -7.68 22.60 17.43
N GLY A 433 -8.59 22.25 18.34
CA GLY A 433 -8.29 21.42 19.51
C GLY A 433 -8.10 19.93 19.16
N PHE A 434 -7.96 19.10 20.21
CA PHE A 434 -7.88 17.66 20.02
C PHE A 434 -9.15 17.10 19.38
N LYS A 435 -8.97 16.23 18.38
CA LYS A 435 -10.01 15.46 17.71
C LYS A 435 -9.87 14.00 18.07
N PHE A 436 -10.97 13.28 18.23
CA PHE A 436 -11.00 11.90 18.71
C PHE A 436 -11.48 10.96 17.61
N TYR A 437 -10.74 9.87 17.41
CA TYR A 437 -11.03 8.87 16.40
C TYR A 437 -11.10 7.49 17.07
N PRO A 438 -12.31 7.05 17.44
CA PRO A 438 -12.53 5.74 18.07
C PRO A 438 -12.50 4.61 17.01
N GLY A 439 -12.28 3.41 17.52
CA GLY A 439 -12.42 2.20 16.73
C GLY A 439 -12.65 0.98 17.62
N VAL A 440 -13.37 0.01 17.07
CA VAL A 440 -13.64 -1.28 17.71
C VAL A 440 -13.60 -2.39 16.67
N ASP A 441 -12.91 -3.47 17.03
CA ASP A 441 -12.83 -4.70 16.25
C ASP A 441 -13.23 -5.86 17.13
N VAL A 442 -14.08 -6.74 16.63
CA VAL A 442 -14.54 -7.94 17.34
C VAL A 442 -14.41 -9.16 16.44
N SER A 443 -14.02 -10.26 17.01
CA SER A 443 -14.06 -11.55 16.31
C SER A 443 -14.50 -12.68 17.24
N TYR A 444 -15.14 -13.67 16.65
CA TYR A 444 -15.63 -14.85 17.35
C TYR A 444 -15.35 -16.12 16.57
N GLN A 445 -14.81 -17.14 17.27
CA GLN A 445 -14.53 -18.47 16.74
C GLN A 445 -15.81 -19.30 16.77
N LEU A 446 -16.53 -19.37 15.64
CA LEU A 446 -17.79 -20.14 15.52
C LEU A 446 -17.56 -21.64 15.70
N ALA A 447 -16.52 -22.16 15.05
CA ALA A 447 -16.09 -23.54 15.08
C ALA A 447 -14.55 -23.60 15.03
N ARG A 448 -13.95 -24.78 15.10
CA ARG A 448 -12.50 -24.97 15.13
C ARG A 448 -11.78 -24.16 14.04
N ASP A 449 -12.34 -24.15 12.82
CA ASP A 449 -11.69 -23.59 11.64
C ASP A 449 -12.42 -22.34 11.11
N TRP A 450 -13.54 -21.93 11.72
CA TRP A 450 -14.38 -20.83 11.28
C TRP A 450 -14.38 -19.66 12.25
N LYS A 451 -13.98 -18.50 11.79
CA LYS A 451 -13.96 -17.26 12.57
C LYS A 451 -14.75 -16.17 11.84
N ILE A 452 -15.65 -15.50 12.52
CA ILE A 452 -16.32 -14.30 12.04
C ILE A 452 -15.71 -13.07 12.70
N TYR A 453 -15.79 -11.92 12.02
CA TYR A 453 -15.39 -10.67 12.61
C TYR A 453 -16.25 -9.51 12.11
N ALA A 454 -16.27 -8.45 12.90
CA ALA A 454 -16.83 -7.17 12.53
C ALA A 454 -15.94 -6.05 13.07
N SER A 455 -15.91 -4.92 12.39
CA SER A 455 -15.15 -3.75 12.80
C SER A 455 -15.87 -2.45 12.50
N TYR A 456 -15.67 -1.46 13.36
CA TYR A 456 -15.97 -0.06 13.13
C TYR A 456 -14.72 0.76 13.45
N ASN A 457 -14.21 1.50 12.49
CA ASN A 457 -13.03 2.32 12.69
C ASN A 457 -13.19 3.69 12.04
N THR A 458 -12.59 4.68 12.69
CA THR A 458 -12.52 6.04 12.19
C THR A 458 -11.07 6.47 11.99
N SER A 459 -10.85 7.39 11.06
CA SER A 459 -9.52 7.93 10.76
C SER A 459 -9.62 9.32 10.14
N LEU A 460 -8.48 10.01 10.09
CA LEU A 460 -8.33 11.28 9.40
C LEU A 460 -7.06 11.30 8.55
N ARG A 461 -7.05 12.22 7.56
CA ARG A 461 -5.85 12.62 6.82
C ARG A 461 -5.79 14.14 6.74
N LEU A 462 -4.60 14.68 6.98
CA LEU A 462 -4.31 16.09 6.74
C LEU A 462 -4.01 16.31 5.26
N PRO A 463 -4.34 17.47 4.68
CA PRO A 463 -3.94 17.80 3.32
C PRO A 463 -2.41 17.74 3.16
N SER A 464 -1.93 17.30 2.01
CA SER A 464 -0.51 17.36 1.63
C SER A 464 -0.11 18.82 1.34
N PHE A 465 1.19 19.10 1.39
CA PHE A 465 1.65 20.46 1.08
C PHE A 465 1.38 20.84 -0.38
N THR A 466 1.38 19.87 -1.29
CA THR A 466 0.98 20.06 -2.69
C THR A 466 -0.49 20.48 -2.79
N GLU A 467 -1.40 19.80 -2.11
CA GLU A 467 -2.83 20.16 -2.11
C GLU A 467 -3.11 21.55 -1.54
N LEU A 468 -2.27 22.01 -0.58
CA LEU A 468 -2.42 23.32 0.06
C LEU A 468 -1.82 24.47 -0.74
N TYR A 469 -0.72 24.27 -1.46
CA TYR A 469 0.09 25.36 -1.99
C TYR A 469 0.46 25.28 -3.47
N TYR A 470 0.22 24.13 -4.16
CA TYR A 470 0.62 24.00 -5.55
C TYR A 470 -0.27 24.83 -6.47
N THR A 471 0.22 26.02 -6.85
CA THR A 471 -0.45 26.93 -7.77
C THR A 471 0.50 27.26 -8.90
N MET A 472 0.18 26.78 -10.09
CA MET A 472 0.89 26.98 -11.34
C MET A 472 -0.11 27.06 -12.49
N GLN A 473 0.37 27.35 -13.71
CA GLN A 473 -0.49 27.33 -14.89
C GLN A 473 -1.27 26.01 -14.99
N GLY A 474 -2.58 26.09 -14.98
CA GLY A 474 -3.48 24.95 -15.01
C GLY A 474 -3.79 24.28 -13.66
N TYR A 475 -3.22 24.77 -12.54
CA TYR A 475 -3.49 24.26 -11.18
C TYR A 475 -3.63 25.41 -10.17
N LYS A 476 -4.59 25.28 -9.28
CA LYS A 476 -4.88 26.25 -8.19
C LYS A 476 -5.17 25.49 -6.90
N ALA A 477 -4.21 25.48 -5.99
CA ALA A 477 -4.37 24.90 -4.67
C ALA A 477 -5.21 25.78 -3.74
N ASP A 478 -5.78 25.18 -2.68
CA ASP A 478 -6.51 25.88 -1.63
C ASP A 478 -5.87 25.62 -0.26
N LYS A 479 -5.31 26.66 0.35
CA LYS A 479 -4.70 26.59 1.69
C LYS A 479 -5.70 26.48 2.84
N HIS A 480 -7.00 26.57 2.57
CA HIS A 480 -8.09 26.46 3.53
C HIS A 480 -8.78 25.09 3.52
N LEU A 481 -8.18 24.09 2.86
CA LEU A 481 -8.68 22.73 2.89
C LEU A 481 -8.84 22.23 4.32
N LYS A 482 -9.86 21.41 4.53
CA LYS A 482 -10.12 20.72 5.81
C LYS A 482 -9.52 19.30 5.77
N ALA A 483 -9.17 18.79 6.94
CA ALA A 483 -8.77 17.39 7.06
C ALA A 483 -9.89 16.45 6.59
N GLU A 484 -9.53 15.44 5.80
CA GLU A 484 -10.43 14.35 5.42
C GLU A 484 -10.76 13.49 6.63
N LYS A 485 -11.96 12.93 6.64
CA LYS A 485 -12.42 12.00 7.69
C LYS A 485 -13.05 10.77 7.05
N MET A 486 -12.81 9.61 7.66
CA MET A 486 -13.37 8.33 7.24
C MET A 486 -13.99 7.62 8.42
N GLN A 487 -15.18 7.04 8.18
CA GLN A 487 -15.82 6.06 9.04
C GLN A 487 -16.03 4.81 8.21
N ALA A 488 -15.62 3.65 8.71
CA ALA A 488 -15.76 2.40 8.01
C ALA A 488 -16.38 1.33 8.89
N PHE A 489 -17.28 0.58 8.29
CA PHE A 489 -17.86 -0.65 8.81
C PHE A 489 -17.37 -1.80 7.94
N GLU A 490 -16.93 -2.88 8.57
CA GLU A 490 -16.48 -4.08 7.89
C GLU A 490 -16.98 -5.31 8.64
N GLY A 491 -17.34 -6.35 7.91
CA GLY A 491 -17.65 -7.67 8.46
C GLY A 491 -17.16 -8.76 7.55
N GLY A 492 -16.75 -9.88 8.11
CA GLY A 492 -16.22 -10.96 7.32
C GLY A 492 -16.18 -12.30 8.03
N ILE A 493 -15.81 -13.30 7.24
CA ILE A 493 -15.64 -14.68 7.69
C ILE A 493 -14.28 -15.20 7.22
N LYS A 494 -13.61 -15.93 8.10
CA LYS A 494 -12.33 -16.60 7.84
C LYS A 494 -12.51 -18.10 8.04
N TYR A 495 -12.03 -18.89 7.10
CA TYR A 495 -11.86 -20.34 7.22
C TYR A 495 -10.37 -20.64 7.20
N LEU A 496 -9.84 -21.19 8.27
CA LEU A 496 -8.41 -21.34 8.49
C LEU A 496 -8.09 -22.78 8.89
N THR A 497 -7.53 -23.53 7.96
CA THR A 497 -6.94 -24.85 8.19
C THR A 497 -5.52 -24.89 7.67
N PRO A 498 -4.70 -25.88 8.02
CA PRO A 498 -3.36 -26.04 7.50
C PRO A 498 -3.25 -26.02 5.97
N GLY A 499 -4.18 -26.64 5.28
CA GLY A 499 -4.15 -26.76 3.82
C GLY A 499 -5.05 -25.75 3.09
N VAL A 500 -5.94 -25.04 3.79
CA VAL A 500 -6.87 -24.08 3.15
C VAL A 500 -7.03 -22.85 4.03
N LYS A 501 -6.79 -21.70 3.46
CA LYS A 501 -7.11 -20.40 4.07
C LYS A 501 -8.07 -19.67 3.15
N ALA A 502 -9.26 -19.37 3.63
CA ALA A 502 -10.25 -18.62 2.86
C ALA A 502 -10.79 -17.44 3.69
N THR A 503 -10.98 -16.31 3.03
CA THR A 503 -11.54 -15.11 3.65
C THR A 503 -12.56 -14.48 2.72
N VAL A 504 -13.64 -13.95 3.31
CA VAL A 504 -14.59 -13.08 2.61
C VAL A 504 -14.86 -11.90 3.54
N SER A 505 -14.77 -10.70 3.00
CA SER A 505 -15.11 -9.46 3.70
C SER A 505 -16.03 -8.59 2.87
N VAL A 506 -16.89 -7.85 3.55
CA VAL A 506 -17.74 -6.79 3.00
C VAL A 506 -17.52 -5.55 3.83
N TYR A 507 -17.33 -4.42 3.18
CA TYR A 507 -17.09 -3.16 3.86
C TYR A 507 -17.90 -2.01 3.26
N ARG A 508 -18.19 -1.02 4.10
CA ARG A 508 -18.71 0.29 3.70
C ARG A 508 -17.94 1.39 4.36
N ASN A 509 -17.37 2.26 3.51
CA ASN A 509 -16.63 3.45 3.94
C ASN A 509 -17.47 4.67 3.68
N HIS A 510 -17.50 5.59 4.64
CA HIS A 510 -18.15 6.89 4.54
C HIS A 510 -17.10 7.98 4.74
N GLY A 511 -16.72 8.62 3.64
CA GLY A 511 -15.74 9.72 3.62
C GLY A 511 -16.43 11.10 3.65
N THR A 512 -15.88 12.00 4.43
CA THR A 512 -16.31 13.41 4.49
C THR A 512 -15.13 14.34 4.34
N ASN A 513 -15.33 15.51 3.72
CA ASN A 513 -14.28 16.46 3.35
C ASN A 513 -13.17 15.82 2.49
N MET A 514 -13.52 14.86 1.65
CA MET A 514 -12.55 14.19 0.79
C MET A 514 -11.90 15.19 -0.15
N ILE A 515 -10.57 15.16 -0.26
CA ILE A 515 -9.81 16.11 -1.08
C ILE A 515 -9.61 15.53 -2.46
N ASP A 516 -9.84 16.36 -3.48
CA ASP A 516 -9.56 16.02 -4.86
C ASP A 516 -9.18 17.27 -5.67
N TRP A 517 -8.52 17.05 -6.78
CA TRP A 517 -8.34 18.05 -7.82
C TRP A 517 -9.50 17.91 -8.81
N ILE A 518 -10.29 18.95 -8.93
CA ILE A 518 -11.45 19.00 -9.83
C ILE A 518 -11.29 20.09 -10.88
N ARG A 519 -11.96 19.89 -12.00
CA ARG A 519 -12.12 20.92 -13.04
C ARG A 519 -13.59 21.04 -13.42
N ASP A 520 -14.10 22.26 -13.44
CA ASP A 520 -15.43 22.59 -13.92
C ASP A 520 -15.39 22.89 -15.43
N THR A 521 -15.77 21.91 -16.24
CA THR A 521 -15.72 22.01 -17.70
C THR A 521 -16.75 22.99 -18.27
N SER A 522 -17.74 23.44 -17.48
CA SER A 522 -18.70 24.46 -17.91
C SER A 522 -18.09 25.86 -18.01
N LYS A 523 -16.95 26.09 -17.35
CA LYS A 523 -16.22 27.36 -17.36
C LYS A 523 -15.22 27.50 -18.50
N GLY A 524 -15.05 26.46 -19.31
CA GLY A 524 -14.16 26.44 -20.45
C GLY A 524 -12.97 25.47 -20.29
N GLU A 525 -12.21 25.28 -21.37
CA GLU A 525 -11.07 24.36 -21.41
C GLU A 525 -9.85 24.85 -20.63
N ASP A 526 -9.74 26.16 -20.43
CA ASP A 526 -8.62 26.81 -19.71
C ASP A 526 -8.84 26.87 -18.19
N GLU A 527 -10.01 26.40 -17.68
CA GLU A 527 -10.27 26.37 -16.24
C GLU A 527 -9.21 25.53 -15.53
N PRO A 528 -8.52 26.05 -14.50
CA PRO A 528 -7.50 25.31 -13.79
C PRO A 528 -8.10 24.17 -12.96
N TRP A 529 -7.33 23.13 -12.75
CA TRP A 529 -7.60 22.14 -11.72
C TRP A 529 -7.54 22.81 -10.34
N GLN A 530 -8.56 22.63 -9.52
CA GLN A 530 -8.66 23.22 -8.19
C GLN A 530 -8.65 22.10 -7.14
N SER A 531 -7.81 22.25 -6.10
CA SER A 531 -7.89 21.37 -4.95
C SER A 531 -9.08 21.77 -4.09
N VAL A 532 -9.99 20.83 -3.82
CA VAL A 532 -11.22 21.10 -3.05
C VAL A 532 -11.53 19.95 -2.10
N ASN A 533 -12.27 20.24 -1.03
CA ASN A 533 -12.92 19.20 -0.25
C ASN A 533 -14.25 18.82 -0.90
N HIS A 534 -14.35 17.60 -1.43
CA HIS A 534 -15.64 17.01 -1.77
C HIS A 534 -16.47 16.76 -0.50
N THR A 535 -17.77 16.95 -0.57
CA THR A 535 -18.60 16.84 0.62
C THR A 535 -18.73 15.43 1.14
N LYS A 536 -18.91 14.43 0.27
CA LYS A 536 -19.12 13.02 0.67
C LYS A 536 -18.68 12.06 -0.43
N LEU A 537 -18.03 10.98 -0.03
CA LEU A 537 -17.68 9.86 -0.88
C LEU A 537 -17.94 8.55 -0.15
N ASN A 538 -18.93 7.79 -0.58
CA ASN A 538 -19.23 6.48 -0.02
C ASN A 538 -18.64 5.39 -0.92
N THR A 539 -18.00 4.41 -0.31
CA THR A 539 -17.45 3.25 -1.02
C THR A 539 -17.98 1.98 -0.38
N THR A 540 -18.54 1.09 -1.18
CA THR A 540 -18.91 -0.27 -0.77
C THR A 540 -18.04 -1.26 -1.51
N GLY A 541 -17.52 -2.28 -0.82
CA GLY A 541 -16.71 -3.27 -1.49
C GLY A 541 -16.85 -4.67 -0.90
N VAL A 542 -16.43 -5.63 -1.70
CA VAL A 542 -16.38 -7.06 -1.34
C VAL A 542 -15.00 -7.57 -1.73
N GLU A 543 -14.37 -8.30 -0.83
CA GLU A 543 -13.09 -8.97 -1.07
C GLU A 543 -13.23 -10.45 -0.68
N ALA A 544 -12.67 -11.30 -1.51
CA ALA A 544 -12.63 -12.74 -1.26
C ALA A 544 -11.27 -13.30 -1.67
N SER A 545 -10.72 -14.19 -0.87
CA SER A 545 -9.50 -14.91 -1.21
C SER A 545 -9.54 -16.35 -0.73
N VAL A 546 -8.92 -17.25 -1.48
CA VAL A 546 -8.73 -18.65 -1.11
C VAL A 546 -7.32 -19.07 -1.49
N LEU A 547 -6.60 -19.58 -0.51
CA LEU A 547 -5.29 -20.21 -0.69
C LEU A 547 -5.42 -21.71 -0.37
N PHE A 548 -4.98 -22.54 -1.30
CA PHE A 548 -4.79 -23.98 -1.10
C PHE A 548 -3.29 -24.28 -1.02
N ASP A 549 -2.83 -24.88 0.08
CA ASP A 549 -1.48 -25.42 0.21
C ASP A 549 -1.54 -26.95 0.07
N PHE A 550 -1.24 -27.41 -1.14
CA PHE A 550 -1.29 -28.84 -1.48
C PHE A 550 -0.18 -29.65 -0.79
N ARG A 551 0.88 -29.00 -0.31
CA ARG A 551 1.94 -29.64 0.46
C ARG A 551 1.40 -30.29 1.74
N HIS A 552 0.34 -29.71 2.27
CA HIS A 552 -0.35 -30.27 3.45
C HIS A 552 -1.08 -31.59 3.15
N PHE A 553 -1.65 -31.74 1.93
CA PHE A 553 -2.46 -32.90 1.54
C PHE A 553 -1.64 -34.04 0.96
N VAL A 554 -0.64 -33.72 0.12
CA VAL A 554 0.18 -34.69 -0.64
C VAL A 554 1.64 -34.68 -0.24
N GLY A 555 2.04 -33.89 0.75
CA GLY A 555 3.41 -33.78 1.25
C GLY A 555 4.29 -32.80 0.48
N GLN A 556 5.51 -32.63 0.99
CA GLN A 556 6.47 -31.64 0.47
C GLN A 556 6.88 -31.86 -0.99
N SER A 557 6.64 -33.01 -1.58
CA SER A 557 6.93 -33.34 -2.98
C SER A 557 5.80 -32.97 -3.96
N ALA A 558 4.73 -32.35 -3.50
CA ALA A 558 3.59 -31.93 -4.32
C ALA A 558 4.07 -31.18 -5.59
N PHE A 559 3.55 -31.57 -6.77
CA PHE A 559 3.82 -30.88 -8.02
C PHE A 559 3.24 -29.47 -8.01
N VAL A 560 1.97 -29.33 -7.65
CA VAL A 560 1.35 -28.04 -7.32
C VAL A 560 1.61 -27.81 -5.84
N LYS A 561 2.47 -26.85 -5.49
CA LYS A 561 2.76 -26.51 -4.09
C LYS A 561 1.59 -25.79 -3.45
N ASP A 562 1.12 -24.76 -4.12
CA ASP A 562 0.00 -23.92 -3.69
C ASP A 562 -0.75 -23.31 -4.87
N PHE A 563 -1.98 -22.91 -4.60
CA PHE A 563 -2.82 -22.14 -5.52
C PHE A 563 -3.59 -21.10 -4.71
N ASN A 564 -3.43 -19.83 -5.08
CA ASN A 564 -4.13 -18.72 -4.49
C ASN A 564 -5.01 -18.03 -5.53
N VAL A 565 -6.26 -17.75 -5.19
CA VAL A 565 -7.14 -16.92 -6.00
C VAL A 565 -7.81 -15.88 -5.12
N SER A 566 -7.86 -14.64 -5.60
CA SER A 566 -8.45 -13.52 -4.89
C SER A 566 -9.26 -12.65 -5.84
N TYR A 567 -10.34 -12.07 -5.31
CA TYR A 567 -11.24 -11.18 -6.05
C TYR A 567 -11.61 -9.98 -5.19
N SER A 568 -11.62 -8.78 -5.76
CA SER A 568 -12.21 -7.58 -5.16
C SER A 568 -13.20 -6.90 -6.10
N TYR A 569 -14.24 -6.36 -5.49
CA TYR A 569 -15.24 -5.49 -6.11
C TYR A 569 -15.37 -4.22 -5.29
N ILE A 570 -15.38 -3.08 -5.97
CA ILE A 570 -15.57 -1.76 -5.36
C ILE A 570 -16.63 -1.00 -6.15
N ASP A 571 -17.55 -0.38 -5.41
CA ASP A 571 -18.52 0.54 -5.94
C ASP A 571 -18.51 1.84 -5.14
N LYS A 572 -18.48 2.98 -5.84
CA LYS A 572 -18.51 4.31 -5.22
C LYS A 572 -19.79 5.02 -5.57
N ASP A 573 -20.53 5.45 -4.53
CA ASP A 573 -21.66 6.35 -4.70
C ASP A 573 -21.11 7.74 -5.07
N LYS A 574 -21.44 8.19 -6.25
CA LYS A 574 -21.06 9.50 -6.78
C LYS A 574 -22.23 10.46 -6.65
N GLU A 575 -22.08 11.50 -5.88
CA GLU A 575 -22.78 12.75 -6.15
C GLU A 575 -21.86 13.56 -7.09
N SER A 576 -21.91 13.33 -8.39
CA SER A 576 -21.14 14.11 -9.36
C SER A 576 -22.05 15.16 -10.00
N GLU A 577 -21.65 16.41 -9.90
CA GLU A 577 -22.24 17.47 -10.74
C GLU A 577 -21.88 17.21 -12.21
N PRO A 578 -22.79 17.43 -13.17
CA PRO A 578 -22.61 17.00 -14.57
C PRO A 578 -21.35 17.52 -15.25
N ASN A 579 -20.81 18.66 -14.81
CA ASN A 579 -19.68 19.33 -15.45
C ASN A 579 -18.37 19.23 -14.64
N ILE A 580 -18.36 18.48 -13.54
CA ILE A 580 -17.18 18.34 -12.69
C ILE A 580 -16.40 17.08 -13.08
N VAL A 581 -15.15 17.28 -13.47
CA VAL A 581 -14.19 16.21 -13.71
C VAL A 581 -13.25 16.10 -12.51
N SER A 582 -13.07 14.89 -11.99
CA SER A 582 -12.19 14.55 -10.87
C SER A 582 -10.90 13.94 -11.39
N GLN A 583 -9.78 14.27 -10.75
CA GLN A 583 -8.48 13.75 -11.16
C GLN A 583 -8.15 12.41 -10.47
N TYR A 584 -8.58 12.21 -9.22
CA TYR A 584 -8.19 11.04 -8.43
C TYR A 584 -9.36 10.29 -7.79
N ALA A 585 -10.30 10.98 -7.17
CA ALA A 585 -11.32 10.34 -6.33
C ALA A 585 -12.29 9.45 -7.11
N LEU A 586 -12.49 9.72 -8.40
CA LEU A 586 -13.42 8.98 -9.24
C LEU A 586 -12.76 7.91 -10.13
N GLU A 587 -11.43 7.79 -10.10
CA GLU A 587 -10.70 6.71 -10.78
C GLU A 587 -10.33 5.63 -9.80
N TYR A 588 -10.82 4.40 -10.01
CA TYR A 588 -10.54 3.27 -9.12
C TYR A 588 -10.71 1.93 -9.83
N LEU A 589 -10.06 0.88 -9.31
CA LEU A 589 -10.31 -0.49 -9.76
C LEU A 589 -11.67 -0.94 -9.26
N LYS A 590 -12.63 -1.13 -10.20
CA LYS A 590 -13.95 -1.66 -9.89
C LYS A 590 -13.91 -3.15 -9.62
N HIS A 591 -13.16 -3.86 -10.44
CA HIS A 591 -12.96 -5.29 -10.31
C HIS A 591 -11.48 -5.63 -10.43
N LYS A 592 -11.01 -6.55 -9.59
CA LYS A 592 -9.68 -7.12 -9.67
C LYS A 592 -9.75 -8.62 -9.36
N VAL A 593 -9.10 -9.42 -10.19
CA VAL A 593 -8.84 -10.85 -9.94
C VAL A 593 -7.34 -11.06 -9.95
N VAL A 594 -6.83 -11.78 -8.95
CA VAL A 594 -5.46 -12.26 -8.90
C VAL A 594 -5.49 -13.77 -8.68
N ALA A 595 -4.80 -14.52 -9.53
CA ALA A 595 -4.60 -15.95 -9.31
C ALA A 595 -3.12 -16.29 -9.47
N GLN A 596 -2.57 -17.04 -8.52
CA GLN A 596 -1.17 -17.42 -8.49
C GLN A 596 -1.02 -18.90 -8.15
N THR A 597 -0.02 -19.55 -8.76
CA THR A 597 0.33 -20.93 -8.41
C THR A 597 1.84 -21.13 -8.44
N ASN A 598 2.33 -21.88 -7.46
CA ASN A 598 3.69 -22.34 -7.40
C ASN A 598 3.77 -23.83 -7.73
N LEU A 599 4.48 -24.16 -8.79
CA LEU A 599 4.68 -25.52 -9.28
C LEU A 599 6.12 -25.98 -9.00
N ARG A 600 6.29 -27.21 -8.56
CA ARG A 600 7.58 -27.87 -8.49
C ARG A 600 7.75 -28.76 -9.73
N LEU A 601 8.47 -28.28 -10.74
CA LEU A 601 8.70 -29.04 -11.97
C LEU A 601 9.70 -30.19 -11.77
N TYR A 602 10.71 -29.92 -10.95
CA TYR A 602 11.74 -30.90 -10.56
C TYR A 602 12.33 -30.52 -9.20
N SER A 603 13.20 -31.31 -8.59
CA SER A 603 13.66 -31.16 -7.19
C SER A 603 14.05 -29.74 -6.78
N LYS A 604 14.70 -28.99 -7.67
CA LYS A 604 15.17 -27.60 -7.46
C LYS A 604 14.54 -26.60 -8.45
N LEU A 605 13.78 -27.09 -9.41
CA LEU A 605 13.18 -26.27 -10.47
C LEU A 605 11.74 -25.97 -10.11
N ASN A 606 11.46 -24.70 -9.87
CA ASN A 606 10.15 -24.20 -9.52
C ASN A 606 9.66 -23.22 -10.60
N LEU A 607 8.34 -23.21 -10.83
CA LEU A 607 7.66 -22.27 -11.71
C LEU A 607 6.54 -21.58 -10.94
N ASN A 608 6.59 -20.26 -10.88
CA ASN A 608 5.45 -19.45 -10.47
C ASN A 608 4.72 -18.95 -11.71
N VAL A 609 3.41 -19.02 -11.70
CA VAL A 609 2.54 -18.41 -12.71
C VAL A 609 1.55 -17.51 -11.99
N SER A 610 1.47 -16.27 -12.44
CA SER A 610 0.61 -15.22 -11.87
C SER A 610 -0.28 -14.62 -12.94
N TYR A 611 -1.58 -14.67 -12.70
CA TYR A 611 -2.62 -14.11 -13.55
C TYR A 611 -3.24 -12.91 -12.86
N ARG A 612 -3.48 -11.81 -13.59
CA ARG A 612 -4.23 -10.64 -13.12
C ARG A 612 -5.24 -10.20 -14.18
N TRP A 613 -6.47 -9.98 -13.74
CA TRP A 613 -7.49 -9.30 -14.52
C TRP A 613 -7.98 -8.09 -13.75
N GLN A 614 -8.10 -6.94 -14.45
CA GLN A 614 -8.44 -5.66 -13.83
C GLN A 614 -9.42 -4.90 -14.71
N ASP A 615 -10.44 -4.32 -14.08
CA ASP A 615 -11.40 -3.41 -14.68
C ASP A 615 -11.43 -2.11 -13.89
N ARG A 616 -11.06 -1.01 -14.52
CA ARG A 616 -10.92 0.32 -13.93
C ARG A 616 -12.05 1.24 -14.40
N ILE A 617 -12.66 1.96 -13.46
CA ILE A 617 -13.54 3.09 -13.74
C ILE A 617 -12.68 4.34 -13.87
N GLY A 618 -13.00 5.17 -14.87
CA GLY A 618 -12.34 6.43 -15.16
C GLY A 618 -12.23 6.68 -16.65
N ASN A 619 -11.80 7.88 -16.98
CA ASN A 619 -11.61 8.31 -18.37
C ASN A 619 -10.27 9.04 -18.49
N TYR A 620 -9.68 8.99 -19.68
CA TYR A 620 -8.49 9.76 -20.02
C TYR A 620 -8.63 10.39 -21.40
N THR A 621 -7.88 11.45 -21.65
CA THR A 621 -7.92 12.16 -22.93
C THR A 621 -6.67 11.79 -23.76
N THR A 622 -6.89 11.37 -25.01
CA THR A 622 -5.84 11.13 -25.99
C THR A 622 -6.29 11.69 -27.35
N ASP A 623 -5.42 12.43 -28.05
CA ASP A 623 -5.71 13.04 -29.34
C ASP A 623 -7.02 13.86 -29.34
N GLY A 624 -7.28 14.61 -28.26
CA GLY A 624 -8.48 15.42 -28.09
C GLY A 624 -9.78 14.61 -27.87
N LYS A 625 -9.70 13.28 -27.71
CA LYS A 625 -10.86 12.40 -27.46
C LYS A 625 -10.83 11.85 -26.05
N THR A 626 -11.98 11.85 -25.39
CA THR A 626 -12.17 11.18 -24.10
C THR A 626 -12.38 9.70 -24.32
N MET A 627 -11.54 8.88 -23.69
CA MET A 627 -11.57 7.42 -23.75
C MET A 627 -11.79 6.87 -22.34
N SER A 628 -12.62 5.83 -22.22
CA SER A 628 -12.75 5.08 -20.96
C SER A 628 -11.70 3.99 -20.88
N TYR A 629 -11.23 3.67 -19.66
CA TYR A 629 -10.35 2.53 -19.47
C TYR A 629 -11.04 1.24 -19.91
N LYS A 630 -10.25 0.34 -20.49
CA LYS A 630 -10.72 -0.98 -20.91
C LYS A 630 -10.17 -2.03 -19.95
N PRO A 631 -10.97 -3.06 -19.60
CA PRO A 631 -10.47 -4.18 -18.82
C PRO A 631 -9.31 -4.87 -19.55
N TYR A 632 -8.35 -5.36 -18.76
CA TYR A 632 -7.20 -6.07 -19.32
C TYR A 632 -6.81 -7.28 -18.47
N THR A 633 -6.12 -8.21 -19.15
CA THR A 633 -5.58 -9.43 -18.55
C THR A 633 -4.08 -9.47 -18.73
N LEU A 634 -3.36 -9.79 -17.67
CA LEU A 634 -1.91 -10.00 -17.65
C LEU A 634 -1.59 -11.40 -17.16
N LEU A 635 -0.59 -12.01 -17.77
CA LEU A 635 -0.02 -13.28 -17.36
C LEU A 635 1.49 -13.09 -17.18
N ASP A 636 1.98 -13.40 -15.99
CA ASP A 636 3.37 -13.30 -15.60
C ASP A 636 3.88 -14.68 -15.17
N ALA A 637 5.15 -14.99 -15.41
CA ALA A 637 5.74 -16.25 -14.98
C ALA A 637 7.19 -16.07 -14.57
N ARG A 638 7.61 -16.86 -13.56
CA ARG A 638 9.00 -16.93 -13.10
C ARG A 638 9.42 -18.38 -12.92
N LEU A 639 10.45 -18.77 -13.65
CA LEU A 639 11.12 -20.05 -13.52
C LEU A 639 12.35 -19.86 -12.64
N SER A 640 12.52 -20.64 -11.58
CA SER A 640 13.67 -20.55 -10.69
C SER A 640 14.31 -21.91 -10.42
N TRP A 641 15.64 -21.91 -10.37
CA TRP A 641 16.45 -23.03 -9.90
C TRP A 641 17.06 -22.66 -8.55
N ASP A 642 16.61 -23.34 -7.49
CA ASP A 642 16.99 -23.05 -6.12
C ASP A 642 18.01 -24.08 -5.59
N ALA A 643 19.28 -23.68 -5.50
CA ALA A 643 20.34 -24.45 -4.86
C ALA A 643 20.72 -23.83 -3.50
N LYS A 644 21.45 -24.56 -2.67
CA LYS A 644 21.84 -24.11 -1.33
C LYS A 644 22.62 -22.78 -1.36
N GLN A 645 23.58 -22.66 -2.27
CA GLN A 645 24.47 -21.49 -2.37
C GLN A 645 24.06 -20.50 -3.45
N TYR A 646 23.27 -20.90 -4.44
CA TYR A 646 22.89 -20.02 -5.54
C TYR A 646 21.44 -20.23 -5.98
N ARG A 647 20.88 -19.19 -6.53
CA ARG A 647 19.59 -19.19 -7.21
C ARG A 647 19.76 -18.61 -8.59
N LEU A 648 19.22 -19.29 -9.60
CA LEU A 648 19.08 -18.78 -10.97
C LEU A 648 17.61 -18.58 -11.26
N PHE A 649 17.27 -17.58 -12.06
CA PHE A 649 15.89 -17.39 -12.49
C PHE A 649 15.81 -16.81 -13.91
N ALA A 650 14.69 -17.10 -14.56
CA ALA A 650 14.20 -16.40 -15.75
C ALA A 650 12.75 -15.99 -15.50
N GLU A 651 12.36 -14.81 -15.96
CA GLU A 651 11.06 -14.24 -15.72
C GLU A 651 10.53 -13.53 -16.96
N ALA A 652 9.21 -13.63 -17.17
CA ALA A 652 8.51 -12.89 -18.20
C ALA A 652 7.25 -12.29 -17.59
N ASN A 653 7.10 -10.97 -17.75
CA ASN A 653 5.89 -10.24 -17.38
C ASN A 653 5.11 -9.88 -18.64
N ASN A 654 3.78 -9.80 -18.50
CA ASN A 654 2.86 -9.53 -19.60
C ASN A 654 3.13 -10.44 -20.81
N ILE A 655 3.17 -11.76 -20.58
CA ILE A 655 3.45 -12.79 -21.60
C ILE A 655 2.45 -12.70 -22.76
N LEU A 656 1.22 -12.25 -22.48
CA LEU A 656 0.17 -12.05 -23.48
C LEU A 656 0.40 -10.81 -24.36
N ASN A 657 1.46 -10.06 -24.11
CA ASN A 657 1.83 -8.82 -24.81
C ASN A 657 0.67 -7.83 -24.97
N LYS A 658 -0.12 -7.64 -23.92
CA LYS A 658 -1.27 -6.72 -23.93
C LYS A 658 -0.81 -5.29 -23.81
N THR A 659 -1.37 -4.40 -24.62
CA THR A 659 -1.31 -2.96 -24.38
C THR A 659 -2.36 -2.61 -23.32
N TYR A 660 -1.94 -1.98 -22.24
CA TYR A 660 -2.83 -1.60 -21.15
C TYR A 660 -2.37 -0.28 -20.51
N TYR A 661 -3.28 0.34 -19.76
CA TYR A 661 -3.10 1.66 -19.16
C TYR A 661 -3.50 1.60 -17.69
N ASP A 662 -2.59 1.99 -16.80
CA ASP A 662 -2.86 2.15 -15.37
C ASP A 662 -3.23 3.59 -15.02
N HIS A 663 -2.68 4.55 -15.76
CA HIS A 663 -2.88 5.97 -15.56
C HIS A 663 -2.92 6.74 -16.89
N GLY A 664 -4.01 7.47 -17.10
CA GLY A 664 -4.20 8.30 -18.28
C GLY A 664 -3.97 7.53 -19.58
N ASN A 665 -3.29 8.17 -20.52
CA ASN A 665 -2.87 7.59 -21.78
C ASN A 665 -1.41 7.10 -21.77
N VAL A 666 -0.85 6.81 -20.59
CA VAL A 666 0.49 6.27 -20.45
C VAL A 666 0.47 4.76 -20.67
N PRO A 667 0.91 4.27 -21.85
CA PRO A 667 0.93 2.84 -22.13
C PRO A 667 1.93 2.16 -21.20
N GLN A 668 1.55 1.01 -20.66
CA GLN A 668 2.41 0.18 -19.85
C GLN A 668 3.21 -0.81 -20.72
N PRO A 669 4.33 -1.39 -20.21
CA PRO A 669 5.20 -2.26 -21.02
C PRO A 669 4.43 -3.45 -21.58
N GLY A 670 4.75 -3.82 -22.82
CA GLY A 670 4.40 -5.11 -23.40
C GLY A 670 5.13 -6.26 -22.70
N ILE A 671 5.48 -7.28 -23.46
CA ILE A 671 6.26 -8.38 -22.87
C ILE A 671 7.62 -7.87 -22.36
N TRP A 672 7.93 -8.23 -21.12
CA TRP A 672 9.16 -7.89 -20.44
C TRP A 672 9.86 -9.15 -19.96
N VAL A 673 11.07 -9.41 -20.43
CA VAL A 673 11.82 -10.62 -20.08
C VAL A 673 13.07 -10.21 -19.34
N ARG A 674 13.42 -10.96 -18.28
CA ARG A 674 14.66 -10.82 -17.54
C ARG A 674 15.18 -12.15 -17.02
N ALA A 675 16.46 -12.21 -16.74
CA ALA A 675 17.09 -13.36 -16.09
C ALA A 675 18.16 -12.85 -15.10
N GLY A 676 18.44 -13.63 -14.09
CA GLY A 676 19.41 -13.27 -13.09
C GLY A 676 19.88 -14.43 -12.22
N ALA A 677 20.86 -14.09 -11.40
CA ALA A 677 21.50 -15.01 -10.46
C ALA A 677 21.73 -14.34 -9.10
N THR A 678 21.63 -15.13 -8.05
CA THR A 678 22.06 -14.75 -6.70
C THR A 678 23.03 -15.80 -6.20
N TYR A 679 24.14 -15.39 -5.60
CA TYR A 679 25.11 -16.28 -4.94
C TYR A 679 25.24 -15.91 -3.46
N ARG A 680 25.28 -16.91 -2.58
CA ARG A 680 25.34 -16.76 -1.11
C ARG A 680 26.63 -17.35 -0.59
N PHE A 681 27.32 -16.58 0.24
CA PHE A 681 28.52 -16.97 0.98
C PHE A 681 28.12 -17.14 2.45
N ASN A 682 28.42 -18.27 3.04
CA ASN A 682 28.26 -18.52 4.49
C ASN A 682 29.66 -18.56 5.11
N PHE A 683 29.82 -17.83 6.22
CA PHE A 683 31.08 -17.75 6.95
C PHE A 683 31.01 -18.52 8.26
#